data_40d9544596c019799378554bc3b5330c
#
_entry.id   40d9544596c019799378554bc3b5330c
#
_cell.length_a   1.000
_cell.length_b   1.000
_cell.length_c   1.000
_cell.angle_alpha   90.00
_cell.angle_beta   90.00
_cell.angle_gamma   90.00
#
_symmetry.space_group_name_H-M   'P 1'
#
loop_
_entity.id
_entity.type
_entity.pdbx_description
1 polymer ?
#
loop_
_entity_poly.entity_id
_entity_poly.type
_entity_poly.pdbx_seq_one_letter_code
_entity_poly.pdbx_strand_id
1 'polypeptide(L)'
;MLDTPGAVMAALRENDARPYGRTRTVTAEELVDAAEQFEDTEVRSMALLELMEAYEYDGESNKSPVVFARILKLWDQDPDGFGDWAAQQVFWRFKWVAGSLRDNPDVPLPAVERWLTELRDRYRAAGHGLQPYYAQRYHLARHTGVGVQDAYELWTARPRTELSNCHACETRARARHFLDLGEDARALETLVPVLSGRSSCAEEPCLSQSVALLPLLRLGRLDEARSTHLAGYRAARGKASMLAAVARHIEFCALSGNEPRGLELLAENRDLFAVTGEPGARLDFLTGVEVLIAALAAAGHGELAVSGPAGRGWTVDTLLAHLRTEADALAARFDARNGTDTVGAARRARLAVRPLLAEPLALGVRAVAAPELAGAAPAVAPAPRRTVEAVPEDFAALVLRARELELLGHPDGDRLWKRVSERAAAADFTHPEHAELGGPERLRAELAEQRAHEALQRDDHAEGAAGLLAAAELFERAGLPGPALMVRTRTLIVELGEVEGAVADWPALDAASARAEELHAMGDMTDDDRLIVLQSLAYAAHHDLVEALPEPSAGTTARFEAAVGGYRRAAVELGSARRAATSRQYLADAAARQGRSAEAAAELREVLAQLEAAELPWHTPRVLGLLGQVLLQGGEPGEAVEVFHRALAEAVRWGDDAYPYAPTYMLLGHAAMQVEDFGGAVRALSEAAARFDRLGDGVVEDAARVRLQLADVLRGTGRDADAVAVLESVLDASASTAGLDARMVAQARLDLARGLVELEEYRDAAEEYLRLAELVADWEDQETHTMVACEAALTLARAGSWDAAEAALGRAREAHEEAPQVDQLASTLRELAQLTVCERGGPEWLDAALALLAEADALGEAAERRGQQYTAWYLRGGSHYARARCLAVADRFEEALAEAERAVEVYGEQGEPAGAPQPESLRAESVRLAALIEGGDLDRPKAAVQRLTAAIARAEAAGLTEAPRVLAELRGRIAGD
;
A
#
# COMPACT_ATOMS: atom_id res chain seq x y z
N MET A 1 -26.86 -28.91 23.88
CA MET A 1 -26.57 -29.55 25.18
C MET A 1 -25.44 -30.54 24.99
N LEU A 2 -24.37 -30.47 25.79
CA LEU A 2 -23.17 -31.30 25.67
C LEU A 2 -23.27 -32.59 26.52
N ASP A 3 -24.38 -33.30 26.36
CA ASP A 3 -24.79 -34.40 27.27
C ASP A 3 -24.28 -35.79 26.81
N THR A 4 -23.55 -35.83 25.69
CA THR A 4 -22.96 -37.06 25.15
C THR A 4 -21.56 -36.80 24.61
N PRO A 5 -20.65 -37.80 24.60
CA PRO A 5 -19.34 -37.68 23.97
C PRO A 5 -19.41 -37.19 22.52
N GLY A 6 -20.35 -37.70 21.72
CA GLY A 6 -20.56 -37.28 20.33
C GLY A 6 -20.96 -35.81 20.17
N ALA A 7 -21.76 -35.25 21.12
CA ALA A 7 -22.12 -33.84 21.11
C ALA A 7 -20.91 -32.94 21.44
N VAL A 8 -20.04 -33.36 22.36
CA VAL A 8 -18.77 -32.65 22.65
C VAL A 8 -17.84 -32.69 21.47
N MET A 9 -17.68 -33.85 20.81
CA MET A 9 -16.86 -33.97 19.61
C MET A 9 -17.35 -33.11 18.42
N ALA A 10 -18.68 -32.98 18.27
CA ALA A 10 -19.25 -32.08 17.26
C ALA A 10 -18.96 -30.63 17.59
N ALA A 11 -19.10 -30.22 18.85
CA ALA A 11 -18.80 -28.87 19.30
C ALA A 11 -17.29 -28.52 19.23
N LEU A 12 -16.41 -29.52 19.45
CA LEU A 12 -14.97 -29.36 19.26
C LEU A 12 -14.63 -29.05 17.78
N ARG A 13 -15.23 -29.79 16.82
CA ARG A 13 -15.06 -29.49 15.40
C ARG A 13 -15.58 -28.11 15.00
N GLU A 14 -16.72 -27.70 15.58
CA GLU A 14 -17.24 -26.33 15.36
C GLU A 14 -16.29 -25.27 15.92
N ASN A 15 -15.71 -25.50 17.10
CA ASN A 15 -14.77 -24.57 17.70
C ASN A 15 -13.44 -24.50 16.95
N ASP A 16 -12.95 -25.63 16.45
CA ASP A 16 -11.73 -25.71 15.64
C ASP A 16 -11.84 -24.91 14.34
N ALA A 17 -13.02 -24.85 13.75
CA ALA A 17 -13.31 -24.03 12.56
C ALA A 17 -13.37 -22.51 12.84
N ARG A 18 -13.39 -22.08 14.11
CA ARG A 18 -13.43 -20.66 14.47
C ARG A 18 -12.04 -20.01 14.34
N PRO A 19 -11.97 -18.72 13.99
CA PRO A 19 -10.74 -17.97 14.08
C PRO A 19 -10.12 -18.01 15.49
N TYR A 20 -8.80 -18.06 15.57
CA TYR A 20 -8.10 -17.96 16.85
C TYR A 20 -8.41 -16.65 17.57
N GLY A 21 -8.50 -16.67 18.89
CA GLY A 21 -8.78 -15.54 19.75
C GLY A 21 -9.68 -15.90 20.93
N ARG A 22 -10.02 -14.91 21.74
CA ARG A 22 -10.67 -15.08 23.03
C ARG A 22 -11.95 -15.94 23.01
N THR A 23 -12.77 -15.79 21.96
CA THR A 23 -14.03 -16.58 21.85
C THR A 23 -13.73 -18.08 21.70
N ARG A 24 -12.77 -18.46 20.82
CA ARG A 24 -12.36 -19.85 20.65
C ARG A 24 -11.77 -20.41 21.95
N THR A 25 -10.95 -19.61 22.66
CA THR A 25 -10.32 -20.00 23.92
C THR A 25 -11.36 -20.28 25.02
N VAL A 26 -12.31 -19.37 25.23
CA VAL A 26 -13.38 -19.56 26.26
C VAL A 26 -14.24 -20.77 25.93
N THR A 27 -14.62 -20.97 24.68
CA THR A 27 -15.37 -22.16 24.26
C THR A 27 -14.55 -23.43 24.48
N ALA A 28 -13.23 -23.43 24.20
CA ALA A 28 -12.38 -24.60 24.47
C ALA A 28 -12.30 -24.92 25.95
N GLU A 29 -12.23 -23.91 26.85
CA GLU A 29 -12.31 -24.11 28.31
C GLU A 29 -13.62 -24.78 28.73
N GLU A 30 -14.79 -24.33 28.22
CA GLU A 30 -16.10 -24.93 28.47
C GLU A 30 -16.20 -26.36 27.93
N LEU A 31 -15.60 -26.64 26.76
CA LEU A 31 -15.60 -27.98 26.17
C LEU A 31 -14.73 -28.96 26.95
N VAL A 32 -13.63 -28.51 27.56
CA VAL A 32 -12.87 -29.34 28.49
C VAL A 32 -13.67 -29.71 29.72
N ASP A 33 -14.37 -28.74 30.35
CA ASP A 33 -15.25 -29.01 31.50
C ASP A 33 -16.39 -29.97 31.13
N ALA A 34 -16.93 -29.88 29.92
CA ALA A 34 -17.95 -30.82 29.44
C ALA A 34 -17.37 -32.22 29.18
N ALA A 35 -16.17 -32.31 28.59
CA ALA A 35 -15.50 -33.59 28.32
C ALA A 35 -15.14 -34.36 29.61
N GLU A 36 -14.84 -33.66 30.71
CA GLU A 36 -14.48 -34.29 32.01
C GLU A 36 -15.62 -35.06 32.63
N GLN A 37 -16.86 -34.82 32.20
CA GLN A 37 -18.05 -35.55 32.70
C GLN A 37 -18.13 -37.01 32.21
N PHE A 38 -17.35 -37.35 31.20
CA PHE A 38 -17.32 -38.66 30.56
C PHE A 38 -16.01 -39.40 30.90
N GLU A 39 -16.09 -40.73 31.06
CA GLU A 39 -14.88 -41.60 31.17
C GLU A 39 -14.36 -42.03 29.81
N ASP A 40 -14.34 -41.12 28.83
CA ASP A 40 -13.94 -41.34 27.46
C ASP A 40 -12.61 -40.64 27.19
N THR A 41 -11.53 -41.39 26.99
CA THR A 41 -10.17 -40.90 26.82
C THR A 41 -10.02 -40.10 25.53
N GLU A 42 -10.69 -40.52 24.43
CA GLU A 42 -10.62 -39.81 23.15
C GLU A 42 -11.23 -38.42 23.28
N VAL A 43 -12.44 -38.28 23.82
CA VAL A 43 -13.12 -36.99 23.99
C VAL A 43 -12.32 -36.05 24.91
N ARG A 44 -11.81 -36.57 26.04
CA ARG A 44 -10.98 -35.77 26.95
C ARG A 44 -9.66 -35.31 26.33
N SER A 45 -8.99 -36.19 25.62
CA SER A 45 -7.71 -35.84 24.93
C SER A 45 -7.92 -34.80 23.85
N MET A 46 -8.98 -34.96 23.04
CA MET A 46 -9.30 -33.98 21.98
C MET A 46 -9.65 -32.60 22.56
N ALA A 47 -10.45 -32.55 23.64
CA ALA A 47 -10.76 -31.27 24.28
C ALA A 47 -9.54 -30.58 24.86
N LEU A 48 -8.62 -31.32 25.50
CA LEU A 48 -7.38 -30.77 26.04
C LEU A 48 -6.40 -30.31 24.94
N LEU A 49 -6.34 -31.03 23.83
CA LEU A 49 -5.50 -30.64 22.67
C LEU A 49 -6.01 -29.36 22.02
N GLU A 50 -7.34 -29.23 21.84
CA GLU A 50 -7.97 -27.99 21.35
C GLU A 50 -7.73 -26.80 22.30
N LEU A 51 -7.91 -26.99 23.62
CA LEU A 51 -7.64 -25.95 24.61
C LEU A 51 -6.17 -25.49 24.58
N MET A 52 -5.25 -26.44 24.45
CA MET A 52 -3.82 -26.09 24.35
C MET A 52 -3.51 -25.29 23.10
N GLU A 53 -4.15 -25.63 21.97
CA GLU A 53 -4.02 -24.89 20.72
C GLU A 53 -4.61 -23.48 20.82
N ALA A 54 -5.80 -23.36 21.40
CA ALA A 54 -6.42 -22.06 21.63
C ALA A 54 -5.53 -21.14 22.49
N TYR A 55 -4.91 -21.65 23.58
CA TYR A 55 -3.99 -20.88 24.40
C TYR A 55 -2.73 -20.43 23.63
N GLU A 56 -2.18 -21.26 22.76
CA GLU A 56 -1.00 -20.94 21.97
C GLU A 56 -1.22 -19.75 21.07
N TYR A 57 -2.38 -19.69 20.40
CA TYR A 57 -2.68 -18.62 19.43
C TYR A 57 -3.43 -17.42 20.03
N ASP A 58 -3.87 -17.47 21.31
CA ASP A 58 -4.49 -16.34 22.03
C ASP A 58 -3.50 -15.59 22.95
N GLY A 59 -2.19 -15.89 22.85
CA GLY A 59 -1.15 -15.27 23.68
C GLY A 59 -1.17 -15.70 25.15
N GLU A 60 -1.70 -16.88 25.45
CA GLU A 60 -1.79 -17.49 26.78
C GLU A 60 -0.95 -18.78 26.90
N SER A 61 0.13 -18.91 26.10
CA SER A 61 0.96 -20.12 26.03
C SER A 61 1.58 -20.54 27.37
N ASN A 62 1.70 -19.62 28.35
CA ASN A 62 2.12 -19.93 29.72
C ASN A 62 1.18 -20.90 30.48
N LYS A 63 -0.06 -21.09 30.02
CA LYS A 63 -1.03 -22.07 30.55
C LYS A 63 -0.85 -23.46 29.93
N SER A 64 -0.22 -23.57 28.77
CA SER A 64 -0.04 -24.82 28.02
C SER A 64 0.68 -25.91 28.83
N PRO A 65 1.72 -25.65 29.65
CA PRO A 65 2.33 -26.72 30.47
C PRO A 65 1.39 -27.43 31.44
N VAL A 66 0.41 -26.69 31.98
CA VAL A 66 -0.58 -27.28 32.95
C VAL A 66 -1.57 -28.19 32.22
N VAL A 67 -2.06 -27.72 31.06
CA VAL A 67 -2.95 -28.52 30.20
C VAL A 67 -2.23 -29.77 29.71
N PHE A 68 -0.99 -29.63 29.25
CA PHE A 68 -0.22 -30.75 28.76
C PHE A 68 0.12 -31.79 29.83
N ALA A 69 0.32 -31.40 31.09
CA ALA A 69 0.49 -32.33 32.20
C ALA A 69 -0.78 -33.21 32.39
N ARG A 70 -1.98 -32.68 32.12
CA ARG A 70 -3.22 -33.44 32.11
C ARG A 70 -3.28 -34.42 30.92
N ILE A 71 -2.85 -34.00 29.74
CA ILE A 71 -2.75 -34.85 28.55
C ILE A 71 -1.78 -36.01 28.83
N LEU A 72 -0.57 -35.74 29.35
CA LEU A 72 0.42 -36.78 29.67
C LEU A 72 -0.10 -37.78 30.73
N LYS A 73 -0.86 -37.29 31.72
CA LYS A 73 -1.46 -38.19 32.71
C LYS A 73 -2.47 -39.14 32.05
N LEU A 74 -3.29 -38.66 31.11
CA LEU A 74 -4.22 -39.52 30.36
C LEU A 74 -3.43 -40.49 29.46
N TRP A 75 -2.43 -40.02 28.76
CA TRP A 75 -1.56 -40.84 27.92
C TRP A 75 -0.87 -41.99 28.71
N ASP A 76 -0.32 -41.68 29.87
CA ASP A 76 0.37 -42.67 30.70
C ASP A 76 -0.62 -43.73 31.30
N GLN A 77 -1.92 -43.40 31.38
CA GLN A 77 -2.96 -44.31 31.90
C GLN A 77 -3.59 -45.16 30.81
N ASP A 78 -3.86 -44.62 29.64
CA ASP A 78 -4.58 -45.26 28.56
C ASP A 78 -4.10 -44.72 27.18
N PRO A 79 -2.89 -45.09 26.73
CA PRO A 79 -2.37 -44.66 25.45
C PRO A 79 -3.20 -45.19 24.25
N ASP A 80 -3.82 -46.37 24.37
CA ASP A 80 -4.64 -46.97 23.34
C ASP A 80 -6.00 -46.24 23.15
N GLY A 81 -6.43 -45.48 24.13
CA GLY A 81 -7.61 -44.62 24.09
C GLY A 81 -7.41 -43.34 23.24
N PHE A 82 -6.19 -43.04 22.80
CA PHE A 82 -5.91 -41.95 21.90
C PHE A 82 -6.01 -42.47 20.47
N GLY A 83 -6.76 -41.81 19.59
CA GLY A 83 -6.70 -42.07 18.16
C GLY A 83 -5.32 -41.70 17.56
N ASP A 84 -4.99 -42.22 16.40
CA ASP A 84 -3.67 -42.01 15.74
C ASP A 84 -3.25 -40.55 15.69
N TRP A 85 -4.18 -39.67 15.33
CA TRP A 85 -3.90 -38.23 15.26
C TRP A 85 -3.60 -37.64 16.65
N ALA A 86 -4.40 -37.92 17.67
CA ALA A 86 -4.20 -37.41 19.02
C ALA A 86 -2.87 -37.92 19.62
N ALA A 87 -2.52 -39.20 19.37
CA ALA A 87 -1.26 -39.79 19.77
C ALA A 87 -0.04 -39.02 19.15
N GLN A 88 -0.11 -38.72 17.86
CA GLN A 88 0.90 -37.89 17.20
C GLN A 88 0.96 -36.47 17.80
N GLN A 89 -0.20 -35.87 18.11
CA GLN A 89 -0.27 -34.56 18.72
C GLN A 89 0.35 -34.50 20.12
N VAL A 90 0.27 -35.55 20.91
CA VAL A 90 0.98 -35.62 22.21
C VAL A 90 2.48 -35.38 21.99
N PHE A 91 3.12 -36.10 21.09
CA PHE A 91 4.54 -35.92 20.80
C PHE A 91 4.81 -34.55 20.15
N TRP A 92 3.95 -34.07 19.29
CA TRP A 92 4.10 -32.73 18.67
C TRP A 92 4.09 -31.61 19.72
N ARG A 93 3.17 -31.63 20.71
CA ARG A 93 2.99 -30.59 21.73
C ARG A 93 4.14 -30.52 22.73
N PHE A 94 4.97 -31.55 22.90
CA PHE A 94 6.18 -31.48 23.73
C PHE A 94 7.06 -30.28 23.40
N LYS A 95 7.17 -29.93 22.13
CA LYS A 95 7.98 -28.79 21.67
C LYS A 95 7.38 -27.45 22.07
N TRP A 96 6.04 -27.33 22.01
CA TRP A 96 5.35 -26.12 22.42
C TRP A 96 5.56 -25.86 23.92
N VAL A 97 5.42 -26.88 24.74
CA VAL A 97 5.71 -26.79 26.17
C VAL A 97 7.17 -26.39 26.42
N ALA A 98 8.13 -26.95 25.68
CA ALA A 98 9.54 -26.54 25.79
C ALA A 98 9.74 -25.05 25.48
N GLY A 99 9.01 -24.53 24.47
CA GLY A 99 8.96 -23.10 24.15
C GLY A 99 8.39 -22.27 25.28
N SER A 100 7.19 -22.60 25.76
CA SER A 100 6.51 -21.90 26.84
C SER A 100 7.34 -21.86 28.13
N LEU A 101 7.96 -22.99 28.53
CA LEU A 101 8.84 -23.03 29.71
C LEU A 101 10.10 -22.18 29.54
N ARG A 102 10.73 -22.19 28.36
CA ARG A 102 11.91 -21.38 28.05
C ARG A 102 11.57 -19.89 28.12
N ASP A 103 10.45 -19.48 27.55
CA ASP A 103 10.04 -18.09 27.38
C ASP A 103 9.34 -17.50 28.62
N ASN A 104 9.28 -18.25 29.73
CA ASN A 104 8.82 -17.80 31.03
C ASN A 104 9.97 -17.70 32.05
N PRO A 105 10.33 -16.48 32.51
CA PRO A 105 11.47 -16.30 33.43
C PRO A 105 11.21 -16.83 34.86
N ASP A 106 9.96 -17.13 35.22
CA ASP A 106 9.60 -17.72 36.53
C ASP A 106 9.85 -19.23 36.60
N VAL A 107 10.07 -19.87 35.44
CA VAL A 107 10.43 -21.29 35.38
C VAL A 107 11.95 -21.43 35.52
N PRO A 108 12.44 -22.11 36.61
CA PRO A 108 13.86 -22.29 36.80
C PRO A 108 14.53 -23.07 35.67
N LEU A 109 15.73 -22.66 35.23
CA LEU A 109 16.44 -23.30 34.14
C LEU A 109 16.58 -24.82 34.29
N PRO A 110 16.89 -25.40 35.50
CA PRO A 110 16.89 -26.83 35.68
C PRO A 110 15.55 -27.53 35.41
N ALA A 111 14.44 -26.82 35.51
CA ALA A 111 13.14 -27.40 35.16
C ALA A 111 12.95 -27.47 33.63
N VAL A 112 13.41 -26.47 32.90
CA VAL A 112 13.46 -26.49 31.42
C VAL A 112 14.35 -27.65 30.94
N GLU A 113 15.51 -27.82 31.54
CA GLU A 113 16.46 -28.92 31.20
C GLU A 113 15.88 -30.30 31.50
N ARG A 114 15.20 -30.48 32.65
CA ARG A 114 14.47 -31.73 32.95
C ARG A 114 13.39 -32.02 31.92
N TRP A 115 12.65 -30.99 31.49
CA TRP A 115 11.64 -31.15 30.44
C TRP A 115 12.25 -31.63 29.12
N LEU A 116 13.35 -31.05 28.70
CA LEU A 116 14.05 -31.51 27.48
C LEU A 116 14.56 -32.94 27.62
N THR A 117 14.98 -33.35 28.82
CA THR A 117 15.36 -34.73 29.11
C THR A 117 14.15 -35.66 28.97
N GLU A 118 13.00 -35.30 29.53
CA GLU A 118 11.74 -36.03 29.42
C GLU A 118 11.30 -36.19 27.94
N LEU A 119 11.33 -35.08 27.17
CA LEU A 119 11.04 -35.09 25.73
C LEU A 119 11.95 -36.13 25.04
N ARG A 120 13.28 -36.08 25.26
CA ARG A 120 14.23 -36.99 24.66
C ARG A 120 13.92 -38.46 24.97
N ASP A 121 13.67 -38.73 26.24
CA ASP A 121 13.52 -40.12 26.73
C ASP A 121 12.20 -40.71 26.25
N ARG A 122 11.09 -39.94 26.22
CA ARG A 122 9.82 -40.38 25.64
C ARG A 122 9.89 -40.59 24.14
N TYR A 123 10.56 -39.70 23.41
CA TYR A 123 10.78 -39.87 21.96
C TYR A 123 11.57 -41.16 21.65
N ARG A 124 12.62 -41.45 22.44
CA ARG A 124 13.38 -42.70 22.31
C ARG A 124 12.53 -43.91 22.61
N ALA A 125 11.77 -43.88 23.68
CA ALA A 125 10.89 -45.00 24.08
C ALA A 125 9.84 -45.30 23.00
N ALA A 126 9.32 -44.27 22.34
CA ALA A 126 8.35 -44.41 21.25
C ALA A 126 9.00 -44.65 19.88
N GLY A 127 10.34 -44.75 19.78
CA GLY A 127 11.03 -44.96 18.51
C GLY A 127 11.11 -43.76 17.57
N HIS A 128 10.80 -42.55 18.07
CA HIS A 128 10.86 -41.31 17.27
C HIS A 128 12.30 -40.80 17.13
N GLY A 129 12.57 -40.12 15.99
CA GLY A 129 13.84 -39.45 15.79
C GLY A 129 14.03 -38.21 16.70
N LEU A 130 15.28 -37.92 17.07
CA LEU A 130 15.63 -36.90 18.06
C LEU A 130 15.94 -35.52 17.49
N GLN A 131 15.72 -35.29 16.20
CA GLN A 131 15.95 -33.94 15.61
C GLN A 131 15.15 -32.84 16.37
N PRO A 132 13.87 -33.04 16.77
CA PRO A 132 13.13 -32.08 17.55
C PRO A 132 13.76 -31.75 18.91
N TYR A 133 14.33 -32.73 19.60
CA TYR A 133 15.04 -32.51 20.85
C TYR A 133 16.25 -31.55 20.64
N TYR A 134 17.05 -31.81 19.61
CA TYR A 134 18.22 -30.97 19.31
C TYR A 134 17.83 -29.57 18.86
N ALA A 135 16.69 -29.43 18.17
CA ALA A 135 16.14 -28.12 17.85
C ALA A 135 15.80 -27.32 19.11
N GLN A 136 15.15 -27.96 20.11
CA GLN A 136 14.84 -27.30 21.38
C GLN A 136 16.10 -27.01 22.21
N ARG A 137 17.11 -27.86 22.15
CA ARG A 137 18.43 -27.61 22.76
C ARG A 137 19.10 -26.35 22.15
N TYR A 138 19.01 -26.20 20.82
CA TYR A 138 19.51 -25.01 20.16
C TYR A 138 18.74 -23.74 20.58
N HIS A 139 17.40 -23.81 20.64
CA HIS A 139 16.61 -22.68 21.10
C HIS A 139 16.95 -22.27 22.53
N LEU A 140 17.18 -23.22 23.42
CA LEU A 140 17.62 -22.94 24.78
C LEU A 140 19.04 -22.35 24.80
N ALA A 141 19.97 -22.91 24.05
CA ALA A 141 21.37 -22.41 23.96
C ALA A 141 21.39 -20.97 23.44
N ARG A 142 20.59 -20.66 22.40
CA ARG A 142 20.46 -19.31 21.87
C ARG A 142 19.89 -18.33 22.90
N HIS A 143 18.91 -18.77 23.71
CA HIS A 143 18.27 -17.94 24.75
C HIS A 143 19.21 -17.67 25.93
N THR A 144 20.06 -18.63 26.30
CA THR A 144 21.03 -18.49 27.41
C THR A 144 22.37 -17.94 26.97
N GLY A 145 22.69 -17.98 25.67
CA GLY A 145 23.98 -17.60 25.10
C GLY A 145 25.07 -18.64 25.29
N VAL A 146 24.76 -19.84 25.80
CA VAL A 146 25.74 -20.87 26.15
C VAL A 146 25.74 -22.00 25.11
N GLY A 147 26.89 -22.25 24.47
CA GLY A 147 27.07 -23.35 23.53
C GLY A 147 26.22 -23.26 22.27
N VAL A 148 25.95 -22.05 21.79
CA VAL A 148 25.04 -21.78 20.67
C VAL A 148 25.48 -22.47 19.39
N GLN A 149 26.75 -22.36 19.02
CA GLN A 149 27.30 -22.92 17.81
C GLN A 149 27.23 -24.45 17.81
N ASP A 150 27.65 -25.07 18.88
CA ASP A 150 27.64 -26.55 19.02
C ASP A 150 26.20 -27.08 18.94
N ALA A 151 25.24 -26.40 19.60
CA ALA A 151 23.86 -26.78 19.58
C ALA A 151 23.23 -26.60 18.19
N TYR A 152 23.62 -25.57 17.45
CA TYR A 152 23.18 -25.35 16.06
C TYR A 152 23.67 -26.46 15.13
N GLU A 153 24.95 -26.78 15.21
CA GLU A 153 25.57 -27.85 14.40
C GLU A 153 24.94 -29.23 14.72
N LEU A 154 24.75 -29.53 15.99
CA LEU A 154 24.10 -30.77 16.43
C LEU A 154 22.64 -30.86 15.93
N TRP A 155 21.91 -29.77 15.86
CA TRP A 155 20.56 -29.74 15.31
C TRP A 155 20.58 -29.92 13.79
N THR A 156 21.34 -29.09 13.08
CA THR A 156 21.31 -29.03 11.61
C THR A 156 21.96 -30.24 10.92
N ALA A 157 22.85 -30.97 11.61
CA ALA A 157 23.42 -32.21 11.11
C ALA A 157 22.44 -33.39 11.06
N ARG A 158 21.26 -33.25 11.66
CA ARG A 158 20.26 -34.33 11.73
C ARG A 158 19.19 -34.19 10.67
N PRO A 159 18.79 -35.29 10.02
CA PRO A 159 17.65 -35.25 9.10
C PRO A 159 16.38 -34.92 9.85
N ARG A 160 15.49 -34.17 9.18
CA ARG A 160 14.15 -33.88 9.68
C ARG A 160 13.34 -35.16 9.80
N THR A 161 12.42 -35.18 10.77
CA THR A 161 11.47 -36.25 11.02
C THR A 161 10.04 -35.71 10.90
N GLU A 162 9.02 -36.54 10.98
CA GLU A 162 7.60 -36.12 11.00
C GLU A 162 7.27 -35.22 12.19
N LEU A 163 7.98 -35.39 13.31
CA LEU A 163 7.82 -34.58 14.51
C LEU A 163 8.70 -33.32 14.54
N SER A 164 9.50 -33.05 13.51
CA SER A 164 10.24 -31.79 13.36
C SER A 164 9.27 -30.62 13.24
N ASN A 165 9.70 -29.40 13.60
CA ASN A 165 8.89 -28.23 13.31
C ASN A 165 8.62 -28.12 11.82
N CYS A 166 7.57 -27.37 11.42
CA CYS A 166 7.31 -27.17 10.00
C CYS A 166 8.57 -26.60 9.29
N HIS A 167 8.71 -26.87 8.01
CA HIS A 167 9.90 -26.45 7.26
C HIS A 167 10.10 -24.93 7.31
N ALA A 168 9.01 -24.16 7.25
CA ALA A 168 9.06 -22.69 7.27
C ALA A 168 9.60 -22.16 8.62
N CYS A 169 9.10 -22.67 9.76
CA CYS A 169 9.58 -22.28 11.09
C CYS A 169 11.05 -22.64 11.34
N GLU A 170 11.51 -23.82 10.87
CA GLU A 170 12.93 -24.19 10.95
C GLU A 170 13.81 -23.30 10.06
N THR A 171 13.33 -22.95 8.87
CA THR A 171 14.01 -22.01 7.96
C THR A 171 14.17 -20.64 8.63
N ARG A 172 13.15 -20.12 9.29
CA ARG A 172 13.24 -18.88 10.07
C ARG A 172 14.22 -19.00 11.23
N ALA A 173 14.22 -20.11 11.94
CA ALA A 173 15.16 -20.32 13.05
C ALA A 173 16.62 -20.34 12.60
N ARG A 174 16.91 -20.96 11.43
CA ARG A 174 18.25 -20.95 10.80
C ARG A 174 18.65 -19.53 10.35
N ALA A 175 17.73 -18.81 9.72
CA ALA A 175 17.98 -17.42 9.30
C ALA A 175 18.31 -16.53 10.52
N ARG A 176 17.56 -16.67 11.63
CA ARG A 176 17.85 -15.94 12.87
C ARG A 176 19.24 -16.24 13.43
N HIS A 177 19.74 -17.46 13.29
CA HIS A 177 21.12 -17.80 13.65
C HIS A 177 22.14 -16.96 12.85
N PHE A 178 21.94 -16.84 11.54
CA PHE A 178 22.82 -16.01 10.69
C PHE A 178 22.71 -14.52 11.01
N LEU A 179 21.53 -14.03 11.38
CA LEU A 179 21.35 -12.64 11.83
C LEU A 179 22.09 -12.36 13.14
N ASP A 180 22.09 -13.31 14.09
CA ASP A 180 22.83 -13.20 15.33
C ASP A 180 24.36 -13.15 15.09
N LEU A 181 24.83 -13.71 13.96
CA LEU A 181 26.22 -13.63 13.49
C LEU A 181 26.52 -12.38 12.64
N GLY A 182 25.52 -11.56 12.32
CA GLY A 182 25.66 -10.40 11.43
C GLY A 182 25.71 -10.74 9.93
N GLU A 183 25.33 -11.95 9.55
CA GLU A 183 25.35 -12.47 8.17
C GLU A 183 24.01 -12.19 7.44
N ASP A 184 23.63 -10.92 7.31
CA ASP A 184 22.33 -10.49 6.77
C ASP A 184 22.00 -11.11 5.40
N ALA A 185 22.96 -11.12 4.48
CA ALA A 185 22.75 -11.66 3.13
C ALA A 185 22.41 -13.15 3.16
N ARG A 186 23.14 -13.92 3.97
CA ARG A 186 22.92 -15.36 4.14
C ARG A 186 21.61 -15.67 4.83
N ALA A 187 21.20 -14.82 5.79
CA ALA A 187 19.91 -14.94 6.44
C ALA A 187 18.76 -14.76 5.45
N LEU A 188 18.82 -13.73 4.59
CA LEU A 188 17.81 -13.50 3.56
C LEU A 188 17.78 -14.61 2.51
N GLU A 189 18.94 -15.12 2.06
CA GLU A 189 19.02 -16.28 1.17
C GLU A 189 18.32 -17.51 1.79
N THR A 190 18.57 -17.75 3.08
CA THR A 190 17.92 -18.83 3.83
C THR A 190 16.39 -18.66 3.85
N LEU A 191 15.87 -17.42 3.98
CA LEU A 191 14.44 -17.13 4.05
C LEU A 191 13.70 -17.23 2.69
N VAL A 192 14.41 -17.27 1.55
CA VAL A 192 13.79 -17.27 0.21
C VAL A 192 12.63 -18.28 0.06
N PRO A 193 12.71 -19.54 0.52
CA PRO A 193 11.60 -20.48 0.36
C PRO A 193 10.30 -20.06 1.07
N VAL A 194 10.44 -19.33 2.20
CA VAL A 194 9.30 -18.85 3.00
C VAL A 194 8.77 -17.54 2.43
N LEU A 195 9.65 -16.58 2.15
CA LEU A 195 9.26 -15.27 1.60
C LEU A 195 8.63 -15.37 0.20
N SER A 196 8.98 -16.40 -0.55
CA SER A 196 8.38 -16.71 -1.87
C SER A 196 7.08 -17.52 -1.79
N GLY A 197 6.57 -17.83 -0.60
CA GLY A 197 5.35 -18.62 -0.42
C GLY A 197 5.47 -20.13 -0.70
N ARG A 198 6.68 -20.63 -1.03
CA ARG A 198 6.90 -22.07 -1.29
C ARG A 198 6.86 -22.95 -0.02
N SER A 199 6.91 -22.33 1.13
CA SER A 199 6.83 -22.98 2.43
C SER A 199 6.07 -22.07 3.39
N SER A 200 4.97 -22.53 3.96
CA SER A 200 4.08 -21.76 4.83
C SER A 200 3.51 -22.59 5.97
N CYS A 201 2.92 -21.95 6.95
CA CYS A 201 2.09 -22.52 8.01
C CYS A 201 1.25 -21.42 8.66
N ALA A 202 0.54 -21.68 9.77
CA ALA A 202 -0.30 -20.69 10.46
C ALA A 202 0.45 -19.41 10.88
N GLU A 203 1.77 -19.48 11.14
CA GLU A 203 2.61 -18.34 11.53
C GLU A 203 3.45 -17.77 10.39
N GLU A 204 3.61 -18.52 9.30
CA GLU A 204 4.51 -18.17 8.21
C GLU A 204 3.76 -17.98 6.89
N PRO A 205 4.11 -16.93 6.13
CA PRO A 205 5.38 -16.19 6.12
C PRO A 205 5.47 -14.98 7.08
N CYS A 206 4.44 -14.67 7.86
CA CYS A 206 4.32 -13.44 8.65
C CYS A 206 5.54 -13.20 9.58
N LEU A 207 5.91 -14.20 10.38
CA LEU A 207 7.06 -14.08 11.28
C LEU A 207 8.39 -13.95 10.52
N SER A 208 8.58 -14.66 9.42
CA SER A 208 9.76 -14.54 8.56
C SER A 208 9.85 -13.18 7.89
N GLN A 209 8.73 -12.62 7.43
CA GLN A 209 8.65 -11.27 6.88
C GLN A 209 9.11 -10.25 7.91
N SER A 210 8.62 -10.33 9.14
CA SER A 210 9.04 -9.41 10.21
C SER A 210 10.54 -9.49 10.53
N VAL A 211 11.14 -10.68 10.46
CA VAL A 211 12.57 -10.92 10.68
C VAL A 211 13.42 -10.37 9.53
N ALA A 212 12.92 -10.38 8.31
CA ALA A 212 13.66 -9.92 7.12
C ALA A 212 13.78 -8.39 7.01
N LEU A 213 12.96 -7.61 7.71
CA LEU A 213 12.84 -6.15 7.54
C LEU A 213 14.17 -5.41 7.70
N LEU A 214 14.84 -5.56 8.83
CA LEU A 214 16.08 -4.84 9.10
C LEU A 214 17.28 -5.30 8.24
N PRO A 215 17.47 -6.60 7.98
CA PRO A 215 18.43 -7.06 6.98
C PRO A 215 18.23 -6.45 5.60
N LEU A 216 16.97 -6.36 5.12
CA LEU A 216 16.67 -5.73 3.84
C LEU A 216 17.04 -4.25 3.81
N LEU A 217 16.77 -3.49 4.89
CA LEU A 217 17.19 -2.09 5.01
C LEU A 217 18.72 -1.96 5.01
N ARG A 218 19.43 -2.79 5.81
CA ARG A 218 20.91 -2.74 5.90
C ARG A 218 21.59 -3.07 4.59
N LEU A 219 20.99 -3.92 3.76
CA LEU A 219 21.50 -4.30 2.44
C LEU A 219 21.01 -3.38 1.31
N GLY A 220 20.22 -2.33 1.61
CA GLY A 220 19.71 -1.38 0.63
C GLY A 220 18.63 -1.96 -0.30
N ARG A 221 18.02 -3.10 0.04
CA ARG A 221 16.92 -3.75 -0.73
C ARG A 221 15.57 -3.11 -0.36
N LEU A 222 15.43 -1.80 -0.67
CA LEU A 222 14.36 -0.97 -0.13
C LEU A 222 12.97 -1.34 -0.63
N ASP A 223 12.82 -1.70 -1.91
CA ASP A 223 11.53 -2.11 -2.48
C ASP A 223 11.03 -3.41 -1.84
N GLU A 224 11.94 -4.35 -1.59
CA GLU A 224 11.60 -5.59 -0.91
C GLU A 224 11.30 -5.35 0.57
N ALA A 225 12.02 -4.44 1.23
CA ALA A 225 11.73 -4.06 2.61
C ALA A 225 10.32 -3.46 2.75
N ARG A 226 9.94 -2.57 1.81
CA ARG A 226 8.59 -1.98 1.75
C ARG A 226 7.51 -3.04 1.57
N SER A 227 7.60 -3.87 0.53
CA SER A 227 6.63 -4.92 0.24
C SER A 227 6.50 -5.93 1.38
N THR A 228 7.65 -6.34 1.94
CA THR A 228 7.70 -7.26 3.09
C THR A 228 7.04 -6.64 4.33
N HIS A 229 7.22 -5.32 4.56
CA HIS A 229 6.56 -4.61 5.65
C HIS A 229 5.04 -4.58 5.46
N LEU A 230 4.55 -4.16 4.29
CA LEU A 230 3.12 -4.01 4.02
C LEU A 230 2.38 -5.35 4.12
N ALA A 231 2.90 -6.39 3.47
CA ALA A 231 2.30 -7.73 3.51
C ALA A 231 2.37 -8.35 4.92
N GLY A 232 3.55 -8.28 5.57
CA GLY A 232 3.76 -8.88 6.89
C GLY A 232 2.96 -8.19 7.99
N TYR A 233 2.88 -6.85 7.98
CA TYR A 233 2.10 -6.12 8.96
C TYR A 233 0.60 -6.43 8.84
N ARG A 234 0.07 -6.47 7.61
CA ARG A 234 -1.32 -6.83 7.38
C ARG A 234 -1.66 -8.19 8.03
N ALA A 235 -0.79 -9.19 7.87
CA ALA A 235 -0.98 -10.51 8.45
C ALA A 235 -0.81 -10.56 9.97
N ALA A 236 -0.05 -9.63 10.57
CA ALA A 236 0.29 -9.61 12.00
C ALA A 236 -0.67 -8.78 12.87
N ARG A 237 -1.27 -7.71 12.30
CA ARG A 237 -2.02 -6.70 13.07
C ARG A 237 -3.14 -7.33 13.91
N GLY A 238 -3.29 -6.86 15.13
CA GLY A 238 -4.35 -7.26 16.06
C GLY A 238 -4.25 -8.68 16.62
N LYS A 239 -3.27 -9.50 16.19
CA LYS A 239 -3.14 -10.89 16.62
C LYS A 239 -2.21 -11.02 17.84
N ALA A 240 -2.70 -11.57 18.93
CA ALA A 240 -1.91 -11.79 20.16
C ALA A 240 -0.69 -12.70 19.92
N SER A 241 -0.82 -13.75 19.11
CA SER A 241 0.28 -14.65 18.72
C SER A 241 1.37 -13.98 17.87
N MET A 242 1.07 -12.82 17.28
CA MET A 242 2.02 -12.08 16.43
C MET A 242 2.68 -10.88 17.13
N LEU A 243 2.62 -10.83 18.47
CA LEU A 243 3.15 -9.75 19.30
C LEU A 243 4.58 -9.33 18.91
N ALA A 244 5.49 -10.29 18.74
CA ALA A 244 6.86 -10.04 18.33
C ALA A 244 7.00 -9.55 16.88
N ALA A 245 6.10 -9.97 15.97
CA ALA A 245 6.08 -9.47 14.60
C ALA A 245 5.63 -8.02 14.54
N VAL A 246 4.52 -7.67 15.20
CA VAL A 246 4.04 -6.29 15.33
C VAL A 246 5.13 -5.37 15.85
N ALA A 247 5.86 -5.81 16.89
CA ALA A 247 6.99 -5.07 17.44
C ALA A 247 8.06 -4.72 16.39
N ARG A 248 8.42 -5.69 15.53
CA ARG A 248 9.41 -5.48 14.48
C ARG A 248 8.93 -4.55 13.38
N HIS A 249 7.65 -4.56 13.07
CA HIS A 249 7.05 -3.61 12.13
C HIS A 249 7.07 -2.17 12.69
N ILE A 250 6.80 -1.99 13.98
CA ILE A 250 6.91 -0.69 14.66
C ILE A 250 8.38 -0.22 14.70
N GLU A 251 9.31 -1.09 15.07
CA GLU A 251 10.76 -0.83 15.06
C GLU A 251 11.26 -0.46 13.65
N PHE A 252 10.79 -1.18 12.63
CA PHE A 252 11.09 -0.88 11.22
C PHE A 252 10.66 0.53 10.84
N CYS A 253 9.46 0.97 11.22
CA CYS A 253 8.99 2.32 10.94
C CYS A 253 9.94 3.37 11.57
N ALA A 254 10.34 3.20 12.82
CA ALA A 254 11.28 4.09 13.50
C ALA A 254 12.67 4.12 12.82
N LEU A 255 13.17 2.97 12.36
CA LEU A 255 14.51 2.85 11.77
C LEU A 255 14.56 3.19 10.28
N SER A 256 13.41 3.30 9.62
CA SER A 256 13.26 3.71 8.21
C SER A 256 12.77 5.15 8.03
N GLY A 257 12.68 5.96 9.11
CA GLY A 257 12.24 7.35 9.07
C GLY A 257 10.72 7.52 8.89
N ASN A 258 9.93 6.54 9.33
CA ASN A 258 8.47 6.52 9.24
C ASN A 258 7.81 6.53 10.62
N GLU A 259 8.30 7.35 11.55
CA GLU A 259 7.80 7.44 12.92
C GLU A 259 6.29 7.72 12.99
N PRO A 260 5.69 8.58 12.13
CA PRO A 260 4.24 8.79 12.09
C PRO A 260 3.48 7.49 11.80
N ARG A 261 3.96 6.69 10.83
CA ARG A 261 3.35 5.38 10.57
C ARG A 261 3.55 4.41 11.74
N GLY A 262 4.70 4.46 12.41
CA GLY A 262 4.96 3.70 13.63
C GLY A 262 3.95 4.01 14.74
N LEU A 263 3.55 5.28 14.91
CA LEU A 263 2.52 5.70 15.87
C LEU A 263 1.13 5.17 15.51
N GLU A 264 0.79 5.11 14.23
CA GLU A 264 -0.45 4.49 13.76
C GLU A 264 -0.48 3.00 14.10
N LEU A 265 0.60 2.26 13.76
CA LEU A 265 0.73 0.85 14.10
C LEU A 265 0.60 0.60 15.60
N LEU A 266 1.17 1.49 16.42
CA LEU A 266 1.06 1.42 17.88
C LEU A 266 -0.39 1.63 18.34
N ALA A 267 -1.11 2.57 17.74
CA ALA A 267 -2.51 2.86 18.07
C ALA A 267 -3.44 1.71 17.68
N GLU A 268 -3.28 1.16 16.47
CA GLU A 268 -4.04 0.00 15.97
C GLU A 268 -3.85 -1.24 16.85
N ASN A 269 -2.67 -1.42 17.43
CA ASN A 269 -2.30 -2.58 18.24
C ASN A 269 -2.25 -2.29 19.75
N ARG A 270 -2.95 -1.26 20.21
CA ARG A 270 -2.97 -0.85 21.62
C ARG A 270 -3.37 -1.98 22.58
N ASP A 271 -4.30 -2.83 22.17
CA ASP A 271 -4.82 -3.92 23.01
C ASP A 271 -3.75 -4.99 23.26
N LEU A 272 -2.71 -5.09 22.45
CA LEU A 272 -1.60 -6.02 22.65
C LEU A 272 -0.78 -5.72 23.92
N PHE A 273 -0.86 -4.52 24.50
CA PHE A 273 -0.30 -4.25 25.82
C PHE A 273 -0.92 -5.11 26.94
N ALA A 274 -2.11 -5.63 26.75
CA ALA A 274 -2.79 -6.52 27.71
C ALA A 274 -2.29 -7.98 27.65
N VAL A 275 -1.59 -8.37 26.57
CA VAL A 275 -1.05 -9.74 26.42
C VAL A 275 0.13 -9.94 27.36
N THR A 276 -0.04 -10.80 28.35
CA THR A 276 0.97 -11.07 29.39
C THR A 276 1.36 -12.54 29.48
N GLY A 277 0.67 -13.42 28.76
CA GLY A 277 0.86 -14.86 28.80
C GLY A 277 2.13 -15.37 28.10
N GLU A 278 2.83 -14.49 27.38
CA GLU A 278 4.06 -14.79 26.65
C GLU A 278 5.19 -13.79 27.02
N PRO A 279 5.85 -13.96 28.17
CA PRO A 279 6.82 -12.99 28.65
C PRO A 279 7.97 -12.68 27.67
N GLY A 280 8.44 -13.68 26.89
CA GLY A 280 9.48 -13.49 25.86
C GLY A 280 8.98 -12.59 24.72
N ALA A 281 7.81 -12.89 24.15
CA ALA A 281 7.21 -12.07 23.10
C ALA A 281 6.82 -10.67 23.60
N ARG A 282 6.36 -10.56 24.84
CA ARG A 282 6.10 -9.27 25.52
C ARG A 282 7.36 -8.41 25.61
N LEU A 283 8.52 -8.99 25.99
CA LEU A 283 9.78 -8.26 26.03
C LEU A 283 10.17 -7.75 24.63
N ASP A 284 9.99 -8.57 23.61
CA ASP A 284 10.18 -8.17 22.21
C ASP A 284 9.28 -7.01 21.82
N PHE A 285 7.99 -7.06 22.21
CA PHE A 285 6.99 -6.01 21.93
C PHE A 285 7.36 -4.69 22.61
N LEU A 286 7.57 -4.71 23.91
CA LEU A 286 7.97 -3.52 24.67
C LEU A 286 9.25 -2.90 24.12
N THR A 287 10.22 -3.73 23.70
CA THR A 287 11.49 -3.25 23.13
C THR A 287 11.30 -2.57 21.78
N GLY A 288 10.49 -3.16 20.87
CA GLY A 288 10.22 -2.56 19.56
C GLY A 288 9.45 -1.25 19.67
N VAL A 289 8.46 -1.18 20.58
CA VAL A 289 7.74 0.08 20.86
C VAL A 289 8.70 1.11 21.48
N GLU A 290 9.60 0.70 22.38
CA GLU A 290 10.57 1.62 22.97
C GLU A 290 11.52 2.23 21.93
N VAL A 291 11.92 1.49 20.90
CA VAL A 291 12.75 2.05 19.81
C VAL A 291 12.02 3.23 19.14
N LEU A 292 10.74 3.09 18.84
CA LEU A 292 9.92 4.18 18.25
C LEU A 292 9.81 5.37 19.23
N ILE A 293 9.40 5.11 20.46
CA ILE A 293 9.15 6.16 21.45
C ILE A 293 10.45 6.89 21.85
N ALA A 294 11.58 6.18 21.92
CA ALA A 294 12.88 6.78 22.15
C ALA A 294 13.35 7.67 20.97
N ALA A 295 13.05 7.27 19.73
CA ALA A 295 13.35 8.10 18.56
C ALA A 295 12.57 9.41 18.61
N LEU A 296 11.27 9.39 18.94
CA LEU A 296 10.43 10.57 19.12
C LEU A 296 10.90 11.47 20.26
N ALA A 297 11.28 10.90 21.42
CA ALA A 297 11.83 11.67 22.54
C ALA A 297 13.13 12.36 22.14
N ALA A 298 14.02 11.67 21.42
CA ALA A 298 15.28 12.23 20.93
C ALA A 298 15.07 13.35 19.89
N ALA A 299 13.98 13.31 19.14
CA ALA A 299 13.56 14.35 18.21
C ALA A 299 12.87 15.56 18.90
N GLY A 300 12.69 15.53 20.23
CA GLY A 300 12.11 16.63 20.99
C GLY A 300 10.59 16.58 21.18
N HIS A 301 9.94 15.45 20.86
CA HIS A 301 8.49 15.27 20.94
C HIS A 301 8.01 14.67 22.27
N GLY A 302 8.70 14.96 23.41
CA GLY A 302 8.42 14.38 24.72
C GLY A 302 6.98 14.52 25.21
N GLU A 303 6.35 15.67 24.94
CA GLU A 303 4.97 16.00 25.34
C GLU A 303 3.88 15.49 24.36
N LEU A 304 4.28 14.93 23.21
CA LEU A 304 3.33 14.41 22.23
C LEU A 304 2.47 13.30 22.85
N ALA A 305 1.15 13.42 22.72
CA ALA A 305 0.21 12.40 23.16
C ALA A 305 0.31 11.14 22.28
N VAL A 306 0.41 9.97 22.90
CA VAL A 306 0.61 8.70 22.19
C VAL A 306 -0.29 7.61 22.78
N SER A 307 -0.55 6.56 21.98
CA SER A 307 -1.23 5.36 22.43
C SER A 307 -0.32 4.52 23.34
N GLY A 308 -0.88 3.98 24.42
CA GLY A 308 -0.18 3.12 25.36
C GLY A 308 -1.15 2.24 26.14
N PRO A 309 -0.71 1.51 27.17
CA PRO A 309 -1.54 0.65 27.97
C PRO A 309 -2.83 1.34 28.43
N ALA A 310 -3.93 0.58 28.52
CA ALA A 310 -5.23 1.10 28.94
C ALA A 310 -5.18 1.71 30.37
N GLY A 311 -6.14 2.60 30.68
CA GLY A 311 -6.34 3.13 32.03
C GLY A 311 -5.87 4.58 32.25
N ARG A 312 -5.03 5.14 31.37
CA ARG A 312 -4.61 6.57 31.42
C ARG A 312 -4.17 7.10 30.07
N GLY A 313 -4.05 8.42 29.95
CA GLY A 313 -3.36 9.07 28.82
C GLY A 313 -1.84 8.96 28.95
N TRP A 314 -1.16 8.93 27.82
CA TRP A 314 0.29 8.81 27.72
C TRP A 314 0.86 9.92 26.85
N THR A 315 2.02 10.44 27.25
CA THR A 315 2.92 11.21 26.38
C THR A 315 4.14 10.35 26.05
N VAL A 316 4.91 10.75 25.04
CA VAL A 316 6.16 10.07 24.64
C VAL A 316 7.06 9.86 25.87
N ASP A 317 7.32 10.90 26.69
CA ASP A 317 8.21 10.78 27.86
C ASP A 317 7.65 9.83 28.93
N THR A 318 6.35 9.89 29.21
CA THR A 318 5.74 9.05 30.24
C THR A 318 5.63 7.60 29.80
N LEU A 319 5.37 7.34 28.51
CA LEU A 319 5.35 6.00 27.96
C LEU A 319 6.76 5.42 27.90
N LEU A 320 7.77 6.21 27.49
CA LEU A 320 9.17 5.77 27.46
C LEU A 320 9.66 5.33 28.84
N ALA A 321 9.36 6.09 29.88
CA ALA A 321 9.72 5.72 31.25
C ALA A 321 9.07 4.40 31.70
N HIS A 322 7.78 4.21 31.35
CA HIS A 322 7.05 2.99 31.62
C HIS A 322 7.64 1.78 30.90
N LEU A 323 7.86 1.88 29.58
CA LEU A 323 8.44 0.82 28.75
C LEU A 323 9.80 0.38 29.26
N ARG A 324 10.69 1.34 29.58
CA ARG A 324 12.01 1.05 30.15
C ARG A 324 11.89 0.29 31.47
N THR A 325 11.06 0.77 32.37
CA THR A 325 10.90 0.13 33.70
C THR A 325 10.44 -1.31 33.56
N GLU A 326 9.45 -1.58 32.74
CA GLU A 326 8.87 -2.92 32.56
C GLU A 326 9.81 -3.85 31.80
N ALA A 327 10.35 -3.39 30.66
CA ALA A 327 11.21 -4.21 29.82
C ALA A 327 12.56 -4.51 30.47
N ASP A 328 13.18 -3.55 31.19
CA ASP A 328 14.44 -3.78 31.93
C ASP A 328 14.21 -4.77 33.07
N ALA A 329 13.10 -4.64 33.81
CA ALA A 329 12.77 -5.60 34.86
C ALA A 329 12.57 -7.03 34.32
N LEU A 330 11.87 -7.15 33.18
CA LEU A 330 11.62 -8.44 32.54
C LEU A 330 12.92 -9.07 31.98
N ALA A 331 13.76 -8.28 31.32
CA ALA A 331 15.06 -8.73 30.82
C ALA A 331 15.97 -9.17 31.97
N ALA A 332 16.02 -8.42 33.09
CA ALA A 332 16.80 -8.77 34.25
C ALA A 332 16.33 -10.09 34.91
N ARG A 333 15.02 -10.40 34.90
CA ARG A 333 14.51 -11.70 35.38
C ARG A 333 14.99 -12.86 34.51
N PHE A 334 14.98 -12.69 33.16
CA PHE A 334 15.55 -13.69 32.27
C PHE A 334 17.04 -13.89 32.47
N ASP A 335 17.83 -12.81 32.58
CA ASP A 335 19.25 -12.87 32.76
C ASP A 335 19.63 -13.55 34.14
N ALA A 336 18.91 -13.18 35.18
CA ALA A 336 19.08 -13.80 36.49
C ALA A 336 18.77 -15.31 36.48
N ARG A 337 17.67 -15.72 35.78
CA ARG A 337 17.32 -17.13 35.61
C ARG A 337 18.39 -17.89 34.82
N ASN A 338 18.85 -17.30 33.73
CA ASN A 338 19.81 -17.92 32.80
C ASN A 338 21.24 -17.96 33.35
N GLY A 339 21.60 -17.10 34.33
CA GLY A 339 22.96 -16.90 34.82
C GLY A 339 23.88 -16.23 33.80
N THR A 340 23.32 -15.51 32.82
CA THR A 340 24.04 -14.76 31.78
C THR A 340 23.32 -13.43 31.56
N ASP A 341 23.94 -12.48 30.83
CA ASP A 341 23.32 -11.19 30.44
C ASP A 341 22.83 -11.17 29.00
N THR A 342 22.63 -12.32 28.37
CA THR A 342 22.34 -12.47 26.94
C THR A 342 21.07 -11.77 26.51
N VAL A 343 19.99 -11.87 27.29
CA VAL A 343 18.69 -11.25 26.96
C VAL A 343 18.76 -9.73 27.09
N GLY A 344 19.34 -9.24 28.20
CA GLY A 344 19.56 -7.81 28.43
C GLY A 344 20.53 -7.20 27.40
N ALA A 345 21.61 -7.92 27.03
CA ALA A 345 22.56 -7.48 26.02
C ALA A 345 21.89 -7.36 24.63
N ALA A 346 21.09 -8.35 24.23
CA ALA A 346 20.34 -8.33 22.97
C ALA A 346 19.36 -7.14 22.93
N ARG A 347 18.64 -6.87 24.01
CA ARG A 347 17.77 -5.70 24.13
C ARG A 347 18.56 -4.39 23.99
N ARG A 348 19.66 -4.23 24.72
CA ARG A 348 20.52 -3.03 24.63
C ARG A 348 21.07 -2.82 23.22
N ALA A 349 21.43 -3.89 22.52
CA ALA A 349 21.90 -3.83 21.14
C ALA A 349 20.81 -3.31 20.20
N ARG A 350 19.54 -3.76 20.32
CA ARG A 350 18.40 -3.23 19.53
C ARG A 350 18.19 -1.75 19.79
N LEU A 351 18.17 -1.31 21.04
CA LEU A 351 17.99 0.10 21.42
C LEU A 351 19.15 1.01 20.97
N ALA A 352 20.32 0.46 20.72
CA ALA A 352 21.49 1.20 20.24
C ALA A 352 21.47 1.45 18.72
N VAL A 353 20.64 0.74 17.96
CA VAL A 353 20.51 0.94 16.51
C VAL A 353 20.00 2.35 16.23
N ARG A 354 20.60 3.03 15.27
CA ARG A 354 20.19 4.34 14.79
C ARG A 354 19.39 4.21 13.49
N PRO A 355 18.65 5.23 13.07
CA PRO A 355 17.99 5.21 11.77
C PRO A 355 18.93 4.73 10.65
N LEU A 356 18.46 3.79 9.86
CA LEU A 356 19.29 3.09 8.86
C LEU A 356 19.33 3.80 7.52
N LEU A 357 18.39 4.72 7.28
CA LEU A 357 18.27 5.46 6.04
C LEU A 357 18.47 6.95 6.27
N ALA A 358 19.08 7.62 5.30
CA ALA A 358 19.27 9.08 5.31
C ALA A 358 17.95 9.82 4.98
N GLU A 359 17.10 9.21 4.14
CA GLU A 359 15.77 9.70 3.79
C GLU A 359 14.72 8.68 4.22
N PRO A 360 13.50 9.12 4.60
CA PRO A 360 12.41 8.21 4.93
C PRO A 360 12.10 7.28 3.75
N LEU A 361 11.88 6.01 4.04
CA LEU A 361 11.43 5.05 3.04
C LEU A 361 10.00 5.39 2.61
N ALA A 362 9.77 5.63 1.32
CA ALA A 362 8.44 5.88 0.79
C ALA A 362 7.62 4.58 0.84
N LEU A 363 6.70 4.47 1.80
CA LEU A 363 5.84 3.29 1.98
C LEU A 363 4.67 3.27 1.00
N GLY A 364 4.25 4.43 0.47
CA GLY A 364 3.08 4.55 -0.41
C GLY A 364 1.73 4.55 0.33
N VAL A 365 1.74 4.31 1.63
CA VAL A 365 0.56 4.41 2.51
C VAL A 365 0.54 5.78 3.19
N ARG A 366 -0.67 6.28 3.47
CA ARG A 366 -0.83 7.54 4.20
C ARG A 366 -0.44 7.33 5.66
N ALA A 367 0.41 8.22 6.18
CA ALA A 367 0.62 8.37 7.61
C ALA A 367 -0.09 9.63 8.08
N VAL A 368 -0.82 9.54 9.20
CA VAL A 368 -1.38 10.74 9.84
C VAL A 368 -0.21 11.57 10.34
N ALA A 369 0.07 12.68 9.65
CA ALA A 369 1.09 13.60 10.12
C ALA A 369 0.61 14.22 11.45
N ALA A 370 1.27 13.90 12.55
CA ALA A 370 1.17 14.78 13.70
C ALA A 370 1.72 16.14 13.27
N PRO A 371 0.95 17.24 13.36
CA PRO A 371 1.37 18.54 12.84
C PRO A 371 2.74 19.00 13.35
N GLU A 372 3.16 18.46 14.48
CA GLU A 372 4.43 18.78 15.15
C GLU A 372 5.62 17.92 14.67
N LEU A 373 5.37 16.80 14.00
CA LEU A 373 6.42 15.95 13.42
C LEU A 373 6.93 16.46 12.06
N ALA A 374 6.13 17.26 11.37
CA ALA A 374 6.49 17.85 10.08
C ALA A 374 7.71 18.79 10.13
N GLY A 375 8.08 19.29 11.31
CA GLY A 375 9.26 20.13 11.52
C GLY A 375 10.57 19.42 11.82
N ALA A 376 10.55 18.11 12.06
CA ALA A 376 11.70 17.33 12.52
C ALA A 376 12.15 16.25 11.53
N ALA A 377 12.05 16.52 10.23
CA ALA A 377 12.70 15.65 9.24
C ALA A 377 14.20 15.60 9.57
N PRO A 378 14.80 14.42 9.79
CA PRO A 378 16.24 14.33 9.96
C PRO A 378 16.86 14.96 8.73
N ALA A 379 17.87 15.81 8.95
CA ALA A 379 18.60 16.44 7.87
C ALA A 379 19.17 15.34 6.97
N VAL A 380 18.54 15.20 5.81
CA VAL A 380 19.01 14.32 4.75
C VAL A 380 20.46 14.70 4.46
N ALA A 381 21.35 13.70 4.44
CA ALA A 381 22.65 13.92 3.83
C ALA A 381 22.39 14.20 2.33
N PRO A 382 22.54 15.44 1.86
CA PRO A 382 22.10 15.78 0.52
C PRO A 382 22.95 15.00 -0.48
N ALA A 383 22.33 14.53 -1.56
CA ALA A 383 23.05 14.36 -2.83
C ALA A 383 23.96 15.57 -3.03
N PRO A 384 25.17 15.41 -3.63
CA PRO A 384 26.13 16.50 -3.64
C PRO A 384 25.48 17.75 -4.25
N ARG A 385 24.96 18.56 -3.36
CA ARG A 385 24.40 19.86 -3.70
C ARG A 385 25.55 20.70 -4.21
N ARG A 386 25.30 21.52 -5.21
CA ARG A 386 26.26 22.55 -5.62
C ARG A 386 26.76 23.30 -4.36
N THR A 387 27.96 23.80 -4.42
CA THR A 387 28.52 24.67 -3.38
C THR A 387 27.59 25.90 -3.24
N VAL A 388 26.88 26.01 -2.14
CA VAL A 388 26.03 27.16 -1.84
C VAL A 388 26.92 28.38 -1.76
N GLU A 389 26.55 29.46 -2.46
CA GLU A 389 27.35 30.68 -2.49
C GLU A 389 27.44 31.31 -1.09
N ALA A 390 28.62 31.83 -0.75
CA ALA A 390 28.84 32.46 0.55
C ALA A 390 27.95 33.74 0.66
N VAL A 391 27.27 33.91 1.79
CA VAL A 391 26.47 35.10 2.05
C VAL A 391 27.42 36.28 2.31
N PRO A 392 27.36 37.40 1.56
CA PRO A 392 28.21 38.55 1.82
C PRO A 392 28.01 39.11 3.25
N GLU A 393 29.12 39.43 3.94
CA GLU A 393 29.09 40.03 5.26
C GLU A 393 28.66 41.52 5.21
N ASP A 394 29.10 42.26 4.18
CA ASP A 394 28.67 43.63 3.97
C ASP A 394 27.22 43.69 3.46
N PHE A 395 26.41 44.60 4.07
CA PHE A 395 24.99 44.70 3.75
C PHE A 395 24.73 45.19 2.31
N ALA A 396 25.54 46.18 1.84
CA ALA A 396 25.36 46.68 0.48
C ALA A 396 25.70 45.60 -0.56
N ALA A 397 26.80 44.89 -0.34
CA ALA A 397 27.18 43.74 -1.19
C ALA A 397 26.10 42.60 -1.16
N LEU A 398 25.47 42.35 0.00
CA LEU A 398 24.40 41.38 0.13
C LEU A 398 23.17 41.77 -0.71
N VAL A 399 22.70 43.03 -0.64
CA VAL A 399 21.54 43.50 -1.42
C VAL A 399 21.85 43.45 -2.93
N LEU A 400 23.04 43.97 -3.32
CA LEU A 400 23.42 43.97 -4.76
C LEU A 400 23.51 42.56 -5.32
N ARG A 401 24.04 41.62 -4.53
CA ARG A 401 24.09 40.22 -4.95
C ARG A 401 22.70 39.57 -4.99
N ALA A 402 21.80 39.91 -4.05
CA ALA A 402 20.42 39.44 -4.09
C ALA A 402 19.70 39.90 -5.36
N ARG A 403 19.83 41.17 -5.74
CA ARG A 403 19.29 41.73 -6.99
C ARG A 403 19.85 41.03 -8.24
N GLU A 404 21.18 40.81 -8.29
CA GLU A 404 21.82 40.11 -9.40
C GLU A 404 21.27 38.68 -9.56
N LEU A 405 21.15 37.91 -8.48
CA LEU A 405 20.63 36.55 -8.53
C LEU A 405 19.13 36.49 -8.86
N GLU A 406 18.36 37.46 -8.41
CA GLU A 406 16.94 37.62 -8.79
C GLU A 406 16.77 37.89 -10.28
N LEU A 407 17.62 38.80 -10.85
CA LEU A 407 17.63 39.09 -12.26
C LEU A 407 17.91 37.81 -13.09
N LEU A 408 18.79 36.94 -12.60
CA LEU A 408 19.11 35.66 -13.24
C LEU A 408 18.03 34.58 -12.93
N GLY A 409 17.11 34.83 -11.98
CA GLY A 409 16.17 33.83 -11.49
C GLY A 409 16.88 32.66 -10.84
N HIS A 410 17.99 32.93 -10.13
CA HIS A 410 18.81 31.93 -9.50
C HIS A 410 18.22 31.53 -8.13
N PRO A 411 18.13 30.22 -7.75
CA PRO A 411 17.50 29.75 -6.51
C PRO A 411 18.06 30.35 -5.22
N ASP A 412 19.33 30.80 -5.21
CA ASP A 412 19.91 31.51 -4.05
C ASP A 412 19.42 32.96 -3.88
N GLY A 413 18.71 33.53 -4.87
CA GLY A 413 18.16 34.88 -4.79
C GLY A 413 17.22 35.05 -3.60
N ASP A 414 16.22 34.19 -3.48
CA ASP A 414 15.24 34.20 -2.38
C ASP A 414 15.92 34.06 -1.01
N ARG A 415 16.94 33.18 -0.90
CA ARG A 415 17.72 33.00 0.32
C ARG A 415 18.47 34.27 0.73
N LEU A 416 19.07 34.98 -0.23
CA LEU A 416 19.75 36.23 0.05
C LEU A 416 18.76 37.34 0.41
N TRP A 417 17.61 37.42 -0.28
CA TRP A 417 16.55 38.37 0.08
C TRP A 417 15.99 38.13 1.48
N LYS A 418 15.79 36.90 1.90
CA LYS A 418 15.44 36.57 3.28
C LYS A 418 16.49 37.07 4.26
N ARG A 419 17.75 36.94 3.95
CA ARG A 419 18.85 37.43 4.76
C ARG A 419 18.90 38.97 4.80
N VAL A 420 18.59 39.64 3.68
CA VAL A 420 18.42 41.11 3.63
C VAL A 420 17.28 41.53 4.54
N SER A 421 16.13 40.88 4.48
CA SER A 421 14.95 41.15 5.30
C SER A 421 15.26 40.99 6.80
N GLU A 422 15.93 39.89 7.21
CA GLU A 422 16.33 39.67 8.61
C GLU A 422 17.27 40.76 9.13
N ARG A 423 18.24 41.17 8.34
CA ARG A 423 19.19 42.22 8.74
C ARG A 423 18.55 43.59 8.75
N ALA A 424 17.67 43.91 7.81
CA ALA A 424 16.93 45.21 7.76
C ALA A 424 15.89 45.36 8.88
N ALA A 425 15.42 44.23 9.44
CA ALA A 425 14.47 44.21 10.57
C ALA A 425 15.15 44.39 11.93
N ALA A 426 16.49 44.38 12.03
CA ALA A 426 17.20 44.56 13.28
C ALA A 426 16.95 45.99 13.85
N ALA A 427 16.76 46.10 15.18
CA ALA A 427 16.41 47.36 15.85
C ALA A 427 17.48 48.45 15.70
N ASP A 428 18.73 48.07 15.50
CA ASP A 428 19.88 48.97 15.31
C ASP A 428 20.26 49.17 13.83
N PHE A 429 19.45 48.66 12.89
CA PHE A 429 19.71 48.78 11.47
C PHE A 429 19.71 50.24 11.01
N THR A 430 20.77 50.60 10.33
CA THR A 430 20.88 51.89 9.63
C THR A 430 21.19 51.63 8.18
N HIS A 431 20.39 52.19 7.25
CA HIS A 431 20.61 52.04 5.82
C HIS A 431 21.96 52.64 5.43
N PRO A 432 22.88 51.84 4.85
CA PRO A 432 24.18 52.36 4.46
C PRO A 432 24.06 53.37 3.29
N GLU A 433 24.93 54.40 3.27
CA GLU A 433 25.07 55.33 2.15
C GLU A 433 25.89 54.65 1.03
N HIS A 434 25.22 54.07 0.02
CA HIS A 434 25.82 53.44 -1.11
C HIS A 434 25.04 53.81 -2.39
N ALA A 435 25.73 54.34 -3.41
CA ALA A 435 25.10 54.90 -4.61
C ALA A 435 24.23 53.91 -5.36
N GLU A 436 24.72 52.64 -5.55
CA GLU A 436 23.99 51.58 -6.25
C GLU A 436 22.86 50.97 -5.44
N LEU A 437 22.92 51.07 -4.12
CA LEU A 437 21.86 50.61 -3.25
C LEU A 437 20.57 51.42 -3.40
N GLY A 438 20.71 52.69 -3.64
CA GLY A 438 19.61 53.63 -3.63
C GLY A 438 19.23 54.09 -2.21
N GLY A 439 18.17 54.85 -2.07
CA GLY A 439 17.68 55.29 -0.77
C GLY A 439 16.90 54.21 -0.01
N PRO A 440 16.62 54.48 1.32
CA PRO A 440 15.93 53.51 2.15
C PRO A 440 14.49 53.22 1.70
N GLU A 441 13.86 54.09 0.94
CA GLU A 441 12.51 53.87 0.40
C GLU A 441 12.54 52.78 -0.72
N ARG A 442 13.58 52.73 -1.51
CA ARG A 442 13.76 51.66 -2.52
C ARG A 442 13.88 50.31 -1.87
N LEU A 443 14.73 50.18 -0.83
CA LEU A 443 14.86 48.90 -0.12
C LEU A 443 13.54 48.47 0.54
N ARG A 444 12.77 49.41 1.10
CA ARG A 444 11.44 49.11 1.65
C ARG A 444 10.48 48.59 0.60
N ALA A 445 10.50 49.15 -0.60
CA ALA A 445 9.67 48.74 -1.71
C ALA A 445 10.05 47.32 -2.17
N GLU A 446 11.34 47.02 -2.34
CA GLU A 446 11.86 45.72 -2.72
C GLU A 446 11.49 44.61 -1.68
N LEU A 447 11.63 44.94 -0.37
CA LEU A 447 11.23 44.01 0.69
C LEU A 447 9.71 43.82 0.80
N ALA A 448 8.91 44.80 0.40
CA ALA A 448 7.46 44.66 0.31
C ALA A 448 7.07 43.77 -0.86
N GLU A 449 7.74 43.90 -2.02
CA GLU A 449 7.56 43.01 -3.19
C GLU A 449 7.93 41.58 -2.87
N GLN A 450 9.07 41.35 -2.17
CA GLN A 450 9.49 39.98 -1.78
C GLN A 450 8.46 39.31 -0.86
N ARG A 451 7.91 40.05 0.12
CA ARG A 451 6.84 39.51 0.99
C ARG A 451 5.56 39.19 0.23
N ALA A 452 5.22 40.01 -0.77
CA ALA A 452 4.09 39.70 -1.65
C ALA A 452 4.34 38.42 -2.47
N HIS A 453 5.56 38.21 -2.96
CA HIS A 453 5.94 36.96 -3.63
C HIS A 453 5.86 35.75 -2.69
N GLU A 454 6.33 35.88 -1.45
CA GLU A 454 6.20 34.81 -0.44
C GLU A 454 4.73 34.48 -0.14
N ALA A 455 3.81 35.46 -0.16
CA ALA A 455 2.37 35.21 -0.03
C ALA A 455 1.82 34.44 -1.24
N LEU A 456 2.17 34.84 -2.46
CA LEU A 456 1.78 34.12 -3.68
C LEU A 456 2.33 32.69 -3.73
N GLN A 457 3.53 32.45 -3.23
CA GLN A 457 4.08 31.09 -3.12
C GLN A 457 3.35 30.20 -2.11
N ARG A 458 2.59 30.79 -1.18
CA ARG A 458 1.72 30.10 -0.22
C ARG A 458 0.26 30.01 -0.68
N ASP A 459 0.00 30.31 -1.94
CA ASP A 459 -1.34 30.38 -2.56
C ASP A 459 -2.28 31.43 -1.91
N ASP A 460 -1.71 32.41 -1.16
CA ASP A 460 -2.48 33.54 -0.64
C ASP A 460 -2.50 34.70 -1.65
N HIS A 461 -3.32 34.52 -2.70
CA HIS A 461 -3.43 35.47 -3.81
C HIS A 461 -3.95 36.85 -3.36
N ALA A 462 -4.81 36.89 -2.36
CA ALA A 462 -5.38 38.16 -1.85
C ALA A 462 -4.30 38.98 -1.10
N GLU A 463 -3.53 38.37 -0.21
CA GLU A 463 -2.41 39.00 0.48
C GLU A 463 -1.32 39.38 -0.54
N GLY A 464 -1.03 38.50 -1.49
CA GLY A 464 -0.05 38.73 -2.55
C GLY A 464 -0.39 39.92 -3.42
N ALA A 465 -1.61 40.04 -3.94
CA ALA A 465 -2.06 41.15 -4.75
C ALA A 465 -2.05 42.47 -3.97
N ALA A 466 -2.55 42.47 -2.73
CA ALA A 466 -2.51 43.66 -1.85
C ALA A 466 -1.06 44.08 -1.55
N GLY A 467 -0.17 43.12 -1.31
CA GLY A 467 1.27 43.36 -1.07
C GLY A 467 1.97 43.97 -2.29
N LEU A 468 1.68 43.46 -3.50
CA LEU A 468 2.22 44.05 -4.75
C LEU A 468 1.74 45.48 -4.96
N LEU A 469 0.46 45.81 -4.72
CA LEU A 469 -0.03 47.20 -4.79
C LEU A 469 0.67 48.11 -3.80
N ALA A 470 0.87 47.65 -2.55
CA ALA A 470 1.60 48.40 -1.54
C ALA A 470 3.08 48.62 -1.94
N ALA A 471 3.74 47.62 -2.53
CA ALA A 471 5.09 47.73 -3.07
C ALA A 471 5.16 48.78 -4.21
N ALA A 472 4.20 48.78 -5.12
CA ALA A 472 4.11 49.74 -6.22
C ALA A 472 4.01 51.20 -5.70
N GLU A 473 3.19 51.45 -4.66
CA GLU A 473 3.11 52.78 -4.02
C GLU A 473 4.43 53.19 -3.35
N LEU A 474 5.19 52.21 -2.79
CA LEU A 474 6.51 52.50 -2.21
C LEU A 474 7.53 52.86 -3.27
N PHE A 475 7.54 52.16 -4.44
CA PHE A 475 8.38 52.51 -5.56
C PHE A 475 8.05 53.91 -6.12
N GLU A 476 6.76 54.28 -6.21
CA GLU A 476 6.36 55.62 -6.63
C GLU A 476 6.92 56.71 -5.68
N ARG A 477 6.78 56.50 -4.35
CA ARG A 477 7.35 57.42 -3.33
C ARG A 477 8.87 57.50 -3.40
N ALA A 478 9.53 56.40 -3.78
CA ALA A 478 10.97 56.37 -3.97
C ALA A 478 11.43 57.07 -5.30
N GLY A 479 10.49 57.55 -6.09
CA GLY A 479 10.76 58.17 -7.38
C GLY A 479 11.20 57.18 -8.48
N LEU A 480 10.71 55.94 -8.39
CA LEU A 480 11.02 54.83 -9.31
C LEU A 480 9.76 54.41 -10.08
N PRO A 481 9.33 55.16 -11.10
CA PRO A 481 8.10 54.93 -11.82
C PRO A 481 8.12 53.61 -12.67
N GLY A 482 9.30 53.17 -13.16
CA GLY A 482 9.47 51.95 -13.90
C GLY A 482 9.13 50.71 -13.05
N PRO A 483 9.84 50.46 -11.94
CA PRO A 483 9.50 49.38 -11.00
C PRO A 483 8.06 49.47 -10.48
N ALA A 484 7.54 50.68 -10.18
CA ALA A 484 6.15 50.84 -9.75
C ALA A 484 5.15 50.36 -10.82
N LEU A 485 5.36 50.67 -12.08
CA LEU A 485 4.52 50.22 -13.19
C LEU A 485 4.62 48.68 -13.38
N MET A 486 5.84 48.17 -13.33
CA MET A 486 6.12 46.75 -13.47
C MET A 486 5.34 45.93 -12.42
N VAL A 487 5.48 46.27 -11.11
CA VAL A 487 4.79 45.59 -10.02
C VAL A 487 3.27 45.75 -10.14
N ARG A 488 2.77 46.94 -10.49
CA ARG A 488 1.33 47.20 -10.70
C ARG A 488 0.77 46.37 -11.88
N THR A 489 1.56 46.18 -12.97
CA THR A 489 1.12 45.33 -14.10
C THR A 489 0.99 43.86 -13.68
N ARG A 490 1.88 43.38 -12.81
CA ARG A 490 1.78 42.02 -12.27
C ARG A 490 0.52 41.77 -11.48
N THR A 491 -0.03 42.75 -10.77
CA THR A 491 -1.31 42.57 -10.05
C THR A 491 -2.49 42.30 -10.99
N LEU A 492 -2.42 42.76 -12.25
CA LEU A 492 -3.50 42.53 -13.24
C LEU A 492 -3.60 41.07 -13.71
N ILE A 493 -2.59 40.26 -13.40
CA ILE A 493 -2.52 38.88 -13.84
C ILE A 493 -2.49 37.85 -12.68
N VAL A 494 -2.51 38.30 -11.42
CA VAL A 494 -2.41 37.42 -10.24
C VAL A 494 -3.58 36.42 -10.18
N GLU A 495 -4.78 36.85 -10.54
CA GLU A 495 -6.00 36.03 -10.47
C GLU A 495 -6.21 35.16 -11.71
N LEU A 496 -5.45 35.41 -12.81
CA LEU A 496 -5.57 34.62 -14.03
C LEU A 496 -5.00 33.22 -13.83
N GLY A 497 -5.81 32.20 -14.10
CA GLY A 497 -5.46 30.80 -13.93
C GLY A 497 -5.80 30.20 -12.55
N GLU A 498 -6.12 31.04 -11.54
CA GLU A 498 -6.47 30.63 -10.17
C GLU A 498 -7.96 30.79 -9.86
N VAL A 499 -8.59 31.80 -10.46
CA VAL A 499 -10.02 32.06 -10.32
C VAL A 499 -10.75 31.62 -11.57
N GLU A 500 -11.69 30.69 -11.42
CA GLU A 500 -12.49 30.18 -12.54
C GLU A 500 -13.25 31.32 -13.23
N GLY A 501 -13.04 31.47 -14.53
CA GLY A 501 -13.66 32.53 -15.33
C GLY A 501 -13.01 33.91 -15.20
N ALA A 502 -11.84 34.06 -14.58
CA ALA A 502 -11.09 35.31 -14.57
C ALA A 502 -10.79 35.76 -16.01
N VAL A 503 -10.98 37.06 -16.28
CA VAL A 503 -10.79 37.65 -17.61
C VAL A 503 -9.72 38.74 -17.53
N ALA A 504 -8.80 38.73 -18.49
CA ALA A 504 -7.74 39.73 -18.56
C ALA A 504 -8.28 41.15 -18.81
N ASP A 505 -7.84 42.14 -18.01
CA ASP A 505 -8.15 43.56 -18.25
C ASP A 505 -7.22 44.13 -19.36
N TRP A 506 -7.59 43.86 -20.59
CA TRP A 506 -6.83 44.28 -21.77
C TRP A 506 -6.65 45.81 -21.89
N PRO A 507 -7.64 46.65 -21.62
CA PRO A 507 -7.45 48.11 -21.56
C PRO A 507 -6.35 48.52 -20.59
N ALA A 508 -6.28 47.94 -19.39
CA ALA A 508 -5.27 48.23 -18.39
C ALA A 508 -3.88 47.68 -18.81
N LEU A 509 -3.82 46.47 -19.33
CA LEU A 509 -2.57 45.85 -19.84
C LEU A 509 -2.00 46.61 -21.05
N ASP A 510 -2.82 46.98 -22.02
CA ASP A 510 -2.40 47.76 -23.18
C ASP A 510 -1.89 49.17 -22.78
N ALA A 511 -2.56 49.81 -21.80
CA ALA A 511 -2.10 51.10 -21.23
C ALA A 511 -0.77 50.95 -20.48
N ALA A 512 -0.61 49.86 -19.71
CA ALA A 512 0.64 49.56 -19.02
C ALA A 512 1.79 49.37 -20.00
N SER A 513 1.56 48.62 -21.07
CA SER A 513 2.55 48.40 -22.13
C SER A 513 2.96 49.71 -22.81
N ALA A 514 2.02 50.58 -23.21
CA ALA A 514 2.32 51.88 -23.79
C ALA A 514 3.12 52.74 -22.83
N ARG A 515 2.76 52.77 -21.54
CA ARG A 515 3.46 53.52 -20.53
C ARG A 515 4.87 53.00 -20.24
N ALA A 516 5.07 51.67 -20.31
CA ALA A 516 6.39 51.06 -20.19
C ALA A 516 7.35 51.52 -21.30
N GLU A 517 6.88 51.61 -22.55
CA GLU A 517 7.65 52.12 -23.67
C GLU A 517 8.06 53.61 -23.48
N GLU A 518 7.16 54.44 -22.95
CA GLU A 518 7.46 55.83 -22.65
C GLU A 518 8.53 55.94 -21.56
N LEU A 519 8.36 55.24 -20.44
CA LEU A 519 9.28 55.29 -19.31
C LEU A 519 10.65 54.73 -19.70
N HIS A 520 10.69 53.65 -20.47
CA HIS A 520 11.93 53.10 -20.99
C HIS A 520 12.65 54.06 -21.90
N ALA A 521 11.96 54.76 -22.83
CA ALA A 521 12.52 55.76 -23.68
C ALA A 521 13.07 57.00 -22.90
N MET A 522 12.49 57.33 -21.72
CA MET A 522 12.97 58.37 -20.86
C MET A 522 14.14 57.95 -19.94
N GLY A 523 14.45 56.66 -19.88
CA GLY A 523 15.47 56.12 -18.97
C GLY A 523 14.99 55.90 -17.54
N ASP A 524 13.68 55.99 -17.28
CA ASP A 524 13.02 55.81 -15.99
C ASP A 524 12.56 54.37 -15.73
N MET A 525 12.84 53.45 -16.68
CA MET A 525 12.51 52.03 -16.59
C MET A 525 13.67 51.19 -17.12
N THR A 526 14.04 50.14 -16.42
CA THR A 526 15.08 49.21 -16.83
C THR A 526 14.60 48.26 -17.94
N ASP A 527 15.59 47.67 -18.69
CA ASP A 527 15.29 46.64 -19.70
C ASP A 527 14.50 45.46 -19.09
N ASP A 528 14.85 45.00 -17.88
CA ASP A 528 14.20 43.86 -17.26
C ASP A 528 12.79 44.22 -16.77
N ASP A 529 12.56 45.40 -16.18
CA ASP A 529 11.22 45.86 -15.78
C ASP A 529 10.28 45.92 -17.02
N ARG A 530 10.78 46.44 -18.13
CA ARG A 530 10.03 46.44 -19.40
C ARG A 530 9.71 45.05 -19.90
N LEU A 531 10.66 44.11 -19.84
CA LEU A 531 10.43 42.72 -20.22
C LEU A 531 9.43 42.03 -19.32
N ILE A 532 9.35 42.36 -18.02
CA ILE A 532 8.33 41.82 -17.10
C ILE A 532 6.93 42.33 -17.46
N VAL A 533 6.79 43.61 -17.83
CA VAL A 533 5.51 44.13 -18.33
C VAL A 533 5.05 43.38 -19.56
N LEU A 534 5.97 43.21 -20.58
CA LEU A 534 5.64 42.48 -21.80
C LEU A 534 5.36 40.98 -21.53
N GLN A 535 6.03 40.39 -20.55
CA GLN A 535 5.72 39.01 -20.09
C GLN A 535 4.32 38.93 -19.49
N SER A 536 3.85 39.91 -18.71
CA SER A 536 2.49 39.93 -18.15
C SER A 536 1.42 39.93 -19.25
N LEU A 537 1.66 40.70 -20.35
CA LEU A 537 0.76 40.65 -21.53
C LEU A 537 0.81 39.29 -22.23
N ALA A 538 2.00 38.70 -22.37
CA ALA A 538 2.17 37.39 -23.00
C ALA A 538 1.46 36.30 -22.17
N TYR A 539 1.55 36.35 -20.83
CA TYR A 539 0.85 35.46 -19.93
C TYR A 539 -0.66 35.59 -20.03
N ALA A 540 -1.21 36.82 -19.99
CA ALA A 540 -2.64 37.08 -20.13
C ALA A 540 -3.19 36.57 -21.50
N ALA A 541 -2.43 36.78 -22.55
CA ALA A 541 -2.82 36.31 -23.89
C ALA A 541 -2.73 34.79 -24.03
N HIS A 542 -1.78 34.16 -23.36
CA HIS A 542 -1.68 32.70 -23.28
C HIS A 542 -2.88 32.13 -22.47
N HIS A 543 -3.21 32.72 -21.33
CA HIS A 543 -4.38 32.35 -20.53
C HIS A 543 -5.67 32.40 -21.36
N ASP A 544 -5.96 33.53 -22.03
CA ASP A 544 -7.15 33.68 -22.85
C ASP A 544 -7.20 32.68 -24.02
N LEU A 545 -6.03 32.32 -24.59
CA LEU A 545 -5.97 31.29 -25.63
C LEU A 545 -6.33 29.92 -25.08
N VAL A 546 -5.81 29.56 -23.93
CA VAL A 546 -6.04 28.25 -23.26
C VAL A 546 -7.50 28.11 -22.87
N GLU A 547 -8.09 29.13 -22.26
CA GLU A 547 -9.51 29.14 -21.87
C GLU A 547 -10.46 29.04 -23.10
N ALA A 548 -10.03 29.53 -24.26
CA ALA A 548 -10.83 29.45 -25.49
C ALA A 548 -10.70 28.12 -26.25
N LEU A 549 -9.85 27.19 -25.79
CA LEU A 549 -9.72 25.89 -26.47
C LEU A 549 -10.99 25.04 -26.28
N PRO A 550 -11.35 24.15 -27.25
CA PRO A 550 -10.57 23.80 -28.46
C PRO A 550 -10.77 24.76 -29.65
N GLU A 551 -11.66 25.73 -29.62
CA GLU A 551 -12.05 26.60 -30.73
C GLU A 551 -11.80 28.10 -30.43
N PRO A 552 -10.52 28.54 -30.32
CA PRO A 552 -10.21 29.94 -30.04
C PRO A 552 -10.62 30.83 -31.21
N SER A 553 -11.11 32.03 -30.90
CA SER A 553 -11.42 33.03 -31.95
C SER A 553 -10.16 33.48 -32.70
N ALA A 554 -10.29 33.91 -33.95
CA ALA A 554 -9.20 34.49 -34.69
C ALA A 554 -8.61 35.73 -33.99
N GLY A 555 -9.39 36.48 -33.23
CA GLY A 555 -8.92 37.61 -32.44
C GLY A 555 -8.07 37.18 -31.24
N THR A 556 -8.47 36.12 -30.52
CA THR A 556 -7.71 35.53 -29.39
C THR A 556 -6.36 35.00 -29.87
N THR A 557 -6.35 34.23 -30.97
CA THR A 557 -5.13 33.71 -31.61
C THR A 557 -4.20 34.83 -32.03
N ALA A 558 -4.70 35.84 -32.76
CA ALA A 558 -3.88 36.97 -33.21
C ALA A 558 -3.28 37.78 -32.04
N ARG A 559 -4.03 37.93 -30.91
CA ARG A 559 -3.53 38.61 -29.70
C ARG A 559 -2.41 37.81 -29.06
N PHE A 560 -2.56 36.49 -28.94
CA PHE A 560 -1.53 35.61 -28.41
C PHE A 560 -0.23 35.72 -29.27
N GLU A 561 -0.33 35.59 -30.59
CA GLU A 561 0.80 35.71 -31.47
C GLU A 561 1.49 37.08 -31.38
N ALA A 562 0.70 38.14 -31.27
CA ALA A 562 1.23 39.51 -31.13
C ALA A 562 1.95 39.72 -29.77
N ALA A 563 1.35 39.33 -28.68
CA ALA A 563 1.89 39.54 -27.34
C ALA A 563 3.16 38.69 -27.10
N VAL A 564 3.10 37.36 -27.37
CA VAL A 564 4.23 36.46 -27.21
C VAL A 564 5.36 36.81 -28.21
N GLY A 565 5.00 37.10 -29.46
CA GLY A 565 5.95 37.55 -30.46
C GLY A 565 6.62 38.88 -30.13
N GLY A 566 5.86 39.83 -29.55
CA GLY A 566 6.39 41.11 -29.04
C GLY A 566 7.38 40.92 -27.90
N TYR A 567 7.00 40.15 -26.91
CA TYR A 567 7.83 39.78 -25.77
C TYR A 567 9.14 39.11 -26.22
N ARG A 568 9.04 38.11 -27.12
CA ARG A 568 10.20 37.40 -27.67
C ARG A 568 11.17 38.33 -28.39
N ARG A 569 10.67 39.22 -29.29
CA ARG A 569 11.54 40.19 -30.02
C ARG A 569 12.28 41.10 -29.05
N ALA A 570 11.58 41.66 -28.06
CA ALA A 570 12.21 42.53 -27.07
C ALA A 570 13.25 41.75 -26.22
N ALA A 571 12.96 40.52 -25.79
CA ALA A 571 13.93 39.70 -25.06
C ALA A 571 15.18 39.36 -25.85
N VAL A 572 15.06 39.08 -27.15
CA VAL A 572 16.21 38.81 -28.06
C VAL A 572 17.02 40.09 -28.33
N GLU A 573 16.36 41.22 -28.59
CA GLU A 573 17.01 42.54 -28.83
C GLU A 573 17.80 43.00 -27.61
N LEU A 574 17.28 42.74 -26.38
CA LEU A 574 17.93 43.10 -25.11
C LEU A 574 18.91 42.03 -24.62
N GLY A 575 19.10 40.92 -25.34
CA GLY A 575 20.06 39.87 -25.01
C GLY A 575 19.66 39.01 -23.79
N SER A 576 18.37 39.04 -23.37
CA SER A 576 17.89 38.26 -22.25
C SER A 576 17.54 36.83 -22.66
N ALA A 577 18.51 35.92 -22.55
CA ALA A 577 18.30 34.49 -22.87
C ALA A 577 17.19 33.85 -22.06
N ARG A 578 17.10 34.15 -20.76
CA ARG A 578 16.03 33.65 -19.86
C ARG A 578 14.65 34.04 -20.38
N ARG A 579 14.44 35.32 -20.68
CA ARG A 579 13.12 35.83 -21.12
C ARG A 579 12.77 35.34 -22.53
N ALA A 580 13.76 35.20 -23.41
CA ALA A 580 13.56 34.58 -24.72
C ALA A 580 13.13 33.10 -24.58
N ALA A 581 13.75 32.35 -23.68
CA ALA A 581 13.38 30.98 -23.36
C ALA A 581 11.93 30.89 -22.82
N THR A 582 11.51 31.76 -21.87
CA THR A 582 10.15 31.84 -21.36
C THR A 582 9.11 32.08 -22.46
N SER A 583 9.41 32.97 -23.43
CA SER A 583 8.50 33.23 -24.56
C SER A 583 8.25 31.98 -25.42
N ARG A 584 9.28 31.14 -25.62
CA ARG A 584 9.16 29.87 -26.33
C ARG A 584 8.38 28.83 -25.51
N GLN A 585 8.45 28.85 -24.19
CA GLN A 585 7.64 27.97 -23.33
C GLN A 585 6.16 28.23 -23.52
N TYR A 586 5.72 29.51 -23.64
CA TYR A 586 4.32 29.82 -23.96
C TYR A 586 3.88 29.25 -25.31
N LEU A 587 4.76 29.29 -26.32
CA LEU A 587 4.47 28.70 -27.63
C LEU A 587 4.37 27.17 -27.55
N ALA A 588 5.26 26.55 -26.82
CA ALA A 588 5.28 25.11 -26.63
C ALA A 588 4.04 24.61 -25.84
N ASP A 589 3.66 25.28 -24.75
CA ASP A 589 2.46 24.92 -24.00
C ASP A 589 1.20 25.10 -24.84
N ALA A 590 1.04 26.20 -25.56
CA ALA A 590 -0.08 26.43 -26.47
C ALA A 590 -0.14 25.37 -27.58
N ALA A 591 0.97 24.94 -28.14
CA ALA A 591 1.03 23.87 -29.15
C ALA A 591 0.63 22.51 -28.54
N ALA A 592 1.11 22.19 -27.34
CA ALA A 592 0.78 20.96 -26.65
C ALA A 592 -0.72 20.85 -26.35
N ARG A 593 -1.33 21.92 -25.83
CA ARG A 593 -2.77 21.97 -25.52
C ARG A 593 -3.66 21.89 -26.78
N GLN A 594 -3.12 22.24 -27.94
CA GLN A 594 -3.77 22.07 -29.24
C GLN A 594 -3.50 20.70 -29.88
N GLY A 595 -2.88 19.76 -29.18
CA GLY A 595 -2.55 18.41 -29.66
C GLY A 595 -1.33 18.34 -30.58
N ARG A 596 -0.56 19.43 -30.73
CA ARG A 596 0.66 19.51 -31.58
C ARG A 596 1.92 19.15 -30.78
N SER A 597 1.93 17.97 -30.17
CA SER A 597 2.96 17.54 -29.22
C SER A 597 4.37 17.51 -29.82
N ALA A 598 4.52 17.09 -31.07
CA ALA A 598 5.83 17.07 -31.76
C ALA A 598 6.44 18.47 -31.92
N GLU A 599 5.62 19.48 -32.27
CA GLU A 599 6.04 20.89 -32.37
C GLU A 599 6.43 21.44 -30.98
N ALA A 600 5.60 21.16 -29.97
CA ALA A 600 5.87 21.55 -28.59
C ALA A 600 7.17 20.95 -28.05
N ALA A 601 7.41 19.68 -28.27
CA ALA A 601 8.66 19.01 -27.89
C ALA A 601 9.91 19.61 -28.61
N ALA A 602 9.78 19.95 -29.90
CA ALA A 602 10.87 20.58 -30.61
C ALA A 602 11.22 21.98 -30.06
N GLU A 603 10.19 22.80 -29.74
CA GLU A 603 10.41 24.12 -29.12
C GLU A 603 11.04 23.98 -27.70
N LEU A 604 10.63 23.01 -26.89
CA LEU A 604 11.21 22.81 -25.56
C LEU A 604 12.67 22.32 -25.60
N ARG A 605 13.03 21.47 -26.58
CA ARG A 605 14.42 21.06 -26.78
C ARG A 605 15.30 22.26 -27.19
N GLU A 606 14.77 23.16 -28.02
CA GLU A 606 15.48 24.42 -28.38
C GLU A 606 15.62 25.34 -27.15
N VAL A 607 14.61 25.43 -26.29
CA VAL A 607 14.70 26.16 -25.01
C VAL A 607 15.84 25.60 -24.14
N LEU A 608 15.95 24.28 -24.00
CA LEU A 608 17.01 23.64 -23.22
C LEU A 608 18.40 23.98 -23.80
N ALA A 609 18.56 23.92 -25.12
CA ALA A 609 19.81 24.27 -25.78
C ALA A 609 20.19 25.76 -25.57
N GLN A 610 19.19 26.66 -25.59
CA GLN A 610 19.42 28.09 -25.32
C GLN A 610 19.83 28.37 -23.87
N LEU A 611 19.18 27.71 -22.89
CA LEU A 611 19.53 27.85 -21.49
C LEU A 611 20.92 27.28 -21.17
N GLU A 612 21.29 26.17 -21.79
CA GLU A 612 22.63 25.59 -21.67
C GLU A 612 23.70 26.52 -22.25
N ALA A 613 23.49 27.07 -23.48
CA ALA A 613 24.38 28.00 -24.11
C ALA A 613 24.55 29.33 -23.35
N ALA A 614 23.52 29.73 -22.59
CA ALA A 614 23.53 30.92 -21.75
C ALA A 614 24.08 30.67 -20.35
N GLU A 615 24.50 29.44 -20.00
CA GLU A 615 24.98 29.04 -18.69
C GLU A 615 23.92 29.27 -17.58
N LEU A 616 22.63 28.98 -17.84
CA LEU A 616 21.49 29.14 -16.96
C LEU A 616 20.86 27.76 -16.59
N PRO A 617 21.61 26.78 -16.09
CA PRO A 617 21.13 25.41 -15.92
C PRO A 617 20.05 25.26 -14.86
N TRP A 618 19.94 26.20 -13.92
CA TRP A 618 18.87 26.16 -12.87
C TRP A 618 17.46 26.39 -13.40
N HIS A 619 17.30 26.85 -14.66
CA HIS A 619 15.99 26.93 -15.32
C HIS A 619 15.59 25.65 -16.04
N THR A 620 16.50 24.69 -16.23
CA THR A 620 16.23 23.46 -17.00
C THR A 620 15.23 22.50 -16.31
N PRO A 621 15.12 22.36 -14.96
CA PRO A 621 14.23 21.37 -14.35
C PRO A 621 12.76 21.52 -14.77
N ARG A 622 12.23 22.74 -14.74
CA ARG A 622 10.83 23.03 -15.10
C ARG A 622 10.57 22.82 -16.60
N VAL A 623 11.54 23.15 -17.45
CA VAL A 623 11.46 22.91 -18.91
C VAL A 623 11.48 21.41 -19.20
N LEU A 624 12.33 20.65 -18.52
CA LEU A 624 12.37 19.19 -18.61
C LEU A 624 11.06 18.55 -18.13
N GLY A 625 10.49 19.03 -17.03
CA GLY A 625 9.18 18.57 -16.54
C GLY A 625 8.08 18.75 -17.59
N LEU A 626 8.02 19.93 -18.22
CA LEU A 626 7.06 20.22 -19.29
C LEU A 626 7.35 19.36 -20.54
N LEU A 627 8.61 19.18 -20.92
CA LEU A 627 8.99 18.32 -22.04
C LEU A 627 8.55 16.87 -21.80
N GLY A 628 8.77 16.33 -20.60
CA GLY A 628 8.33 14.98 -20.22
C GLY A 628 6.81 14.83 -20.35
N GLN A 629 6.04 15.83 -19.90
CA GLN A 629 4.58 15.84 -20.03
C GLN A 629 4.14 15.86 -21.52
N VAL A 630 4.78 16.68 -22.34
CA VAL A 630 4.48 16.78 -23.79
C VAL A 630 4.82 15.48 -24.53
N LEU A 631 5.94 14.83 -24.16
CA LEU A 631 6.33 13.54 -24.72
C LEU A 631 5.34 12.44 -24.35
N LEU A 632 4.88 12.43 -23.10
CA LEU A 632 3.89 11.46 -22.65
C LEU A 632 2.56 11.63 -23.40
N GLN A 633 2.09 12.87 -23.59
CA GLN A 633 0.92 13.18 -24.41
C GLN A 633 1.11 12.82 -25.89
N GLY A 634 2.34 12.93 -26.39
CA GLY A 634 2.72 12.58 -27.76
C GLY A 634 2.90 11.09 -28.03
N GLY A 635 2.76 10.22 -27.02
CA GLY A 635 2.93 8.78 -27.15
C GLY A 635 4.40 8.31 -27.16
N GLU A 636 5.30 9.09 -26.58
CA GLU A 636 6.73 8.78 -26.43
C GLU A 636 7.11 8.54 -24.95
N PRO A 637 6.52 7.52 -24.30
CA PRO A 637 6.68 7.33 -22.85
C PRO A 637 8.12 6.95 -22.46
N GLY A 638 8.88 6.27 -23.32
CA GLY A 638 10.26 5.89 -23.05
C GLY A 638 11.17 7.11 -22.88
N GLU A 639 11.08 8.09 -23.79
CA GLU A 639 11.83 9.34 -23.66
C GLU A 639 11.32 10.19 -22.48
N ALA A 640 10.00 10.17 -22.23
CA ALA A 640 9.41 10.87 -21.09
C ALA A 640 9.99 10.41 -19.75
N VAL A 641 10.19 9.09 -19.54
CA VAL A 641 10.83 8.53 -18.34
C VAL A 641 12.22 9.10 -18.13
N GLU A 642 13.07 9.11 -19.18
CA GLU A 642 14.43 9.64 -19.10
C GLU A 642 14.44 11.14 -18.77
N VAL A 643 13.54 11.89 -19.41
CA VAL A 643 13.40 13.34 -19.22
C VAL A 643 12.91 13.68 -17.81
N PHE A 644 11.93 12.97 -17.27
CA PHE A 644 11.46 13.17 -15.89
C PHE A 644 12.54 12.86 -14.86
N HIS A 645 13.30 11.78 -15.02
CA HIS A 645 14.43 11.48 -14.14
C HIS A 645 15.47 12.60 -14.16
N ARG A 646 15.78 13.14 -15.35
CA ARG A 646 16.69 14.27 -15.48
C ARG A 646 16.13 15.54 -14.84
N ALA A 647 14.83 15.82 -14.99
CA ALA A 647 14.15 16.96 -14.37
C ALA A 647 14.26 16.92 -12.84
N LEU A 648 13.94 15.78 -12.23
CA LEU A 648 14.02 15.55 -10.79
C LEU A 648 15.46 15.67 -10.28
N ALA A 649 16.43 15.09 -10.99
CA ALA A 649 17.84 15.16 -10.63
C ALA A 649 18.39 16.59 -10.65
N GLU A 650 18.08 17.38 -11.70
CA GLU A 650 18.49 18.77 -11.80
C GLU A 650 17.78 19.66 -10.77
N ALA A 651 16.48 19.44 -10.48
CA ALA A 651 15.76 20.17 -9.44
C ALA A 651 16.41 19.97 -8.06
N VAL A 652 16.76 18.74 -7.71
CA VAL A 652 17.47 18.42 -6.46
C VAL A 652 18.87 19.05 -6.45
N ARG A 653 19.60 18.96 -7.55
CA ARG A 653 20.95 19.54 -7.70
C ARG A 653 20.96 21.04 -7.43
N TRP A 654 19.95 21.77 -7.94
CA TRP A 654 19.85 23.21 -7.79
C TRP A 654 19.14 23.64 -6.49
N GLY A 655 18.56 22.71 -5.73
CA GLY A 655 17.84 23.01 -4.50
C GLY A 655 16.58 23.85 -4.75
N ASP A 656 15.87 23.58 -5.85
CA ASP A 656 14.59 24.23 -6.16
C ASP A 656 13.50 23.60 -5.29
N ASP A 657 13.30 24.14 -4.09
CA ASP A 657 12.30 23.65 -3.14
C ASP A 657 10.85 23.92 -3.64
N ALA A 658 10.68 24.85 -4.58
CA ALA A 658 9.40 25.16 -5.22
C ALA A 658 9.14 24.32 -6.50
N TYR A 659 9.99 23.35 -6.83
CA TYR A 659 9.77 22.46 -7.95
C TYR A 659 8.59 21.52 -7.67
N PRO A 660 7.68 21.25 -8.65
CA PRO A 660 6.52 20.41 -8.45
C PRO A 660 6.88 18.91 -8.43
N TYR A 661 7.59 18.48 -7.38
CA TYR A 661 8.06 17.10 -7.25
C TYR A 661 6.94 16.07 -7.29
N ALA A 662 5.84 16.28 -6.52
CA ALA A 662 4.76 15.31 -6.42
C ALA A 662 4.07 15.05 -7.78
N PRO A 663 3.62 16.07 -8.54
CA PRO A 663 3.08 15.88 -9.87
C PRO A 663 4.09 15.26 -10.85
N THR A 664 5.38 15.63 -10.76
CA THR A 664 6.40 15.07 -11.65
C THR A 664 6.62 13.57 -11.40
N TYR A 665 6.66 13.14 -10.14
CA TYR A 665 6.72 11.71 -9.80
C TYR A 665 5.46 10.96 -10.23
N MET A 666 4.28 11.57 -10.15
CA MET A 666 3.04 10.98 -10.66
C MET A 666 3.11 10.74 -12.17
N LEU A 667 3.54 11.75 -12.94
CA LEU A 667 3.71 11.63 -14.39
C LEU A 667 4.80 10.62 -14.77
N LEU A 668 5.90 10.57 -14.02
CA LEU A 668 6.93 9.53 -14.17
C LEU A 668 6.36 8.13 -13.96
N GLY A 669 5.49 7.96 -12.94
CA GLY A 669 4.79 6.70 -12.71
C GLY A 669 3.92 6.29 -13.90
N HIS A 670 3.14 7.23 -14.45
CA HIS A 670 2.34 7.00 -15.66
C HIS A 670 3.20 6.61 -16.89
N ALA A 671 4.32 7.31 -17.10
CA ALA A 671 5.22 7.00 -18.21
C ALA A 671 5.83 5.59 -18.04
N ALA A 672 6.25 5.25 -16.82
CA ALA A 672 6.80 3.94 -16.48
C ALA A 672 5.79 2.79 -16.71
N MET A 673 4.51 3.01 -16.39
CA MET A 673 3.44 2.04 -16.70
C MET A 673 3.31 1.78 -18.19
N GLN A 674 3.37 2.82 -19.02
CA GLN A 674 3.24 2.70 -20.49
C GLN A 674 4.42 1.96 -21.15
N VAL A 675 5.59 1.95 -20.51
CA VAL A 675 6.76 1.17 -20.97
C VAL A 675 6.89 -0.17 -20.23
N GLU A 676 5.87 -0.59 -19.49
CA GLU A 676 5.84 -1.84 -18.69
C GLU A 676 6.93 -1.93 -17.61
N ASP A 677 7.55 -0.81 -17.20
CA ASP A 677 8.41 -0.75 -16.01
C ASP A 677 7.55 -0.59 -14.74
N PHE A 678 6.87 -1.67 -14.37
CA PHE A 678 6.00 -1.68 -13.19
C PHE A 678 6.77 -1.42 -11.89
N GLY A 679 8.03 -1.84 -11.80
CA GLY A 679 8.89 -1.55 -10.66
C GLY A 679 9.17 -0.06 -10.52
N GLY A 680 9.51 0.59 -11.61
CA GLY A 680 9.68 2.05 -11.71
C GLY A 680 8.39 2.80 -11.38
N ALA A 681 7.26 2.34 -11.91
CA ALA A 681 5.94 2.91 -11.64
C ALA A 681 5.59 2.88 -10.15
N VAL A 682 5.76 1.73 -9.47
CA VAL A 682 5.52 1.60 -8.03
C VAL A 682 6.39 2.56 -7.22
N ARG A 683 7.69 2.68 -7.55
CA ARG A 683 8.59 3.62 -6.85
C ARG A 683 8.15 5.06 -7.04
N ALA A 684 7.88 5.46 -8.28
CA ALA A 684 7.49 6.83 -8.61
C ALA A 684 6.15 7.21 -7.96
N LEU A 685 5.12 6.37 -8.07
CA LEU A 685 3.82 6.63 -7.46
C LEU A 685 3.87 6.62 -5.92
N SER A 686 4.68 5.76 -5.31
CA SER A 686 4.89 5.77 -3.85
C SER A 686 5.54 7.08 -3.39
N GLU A 687 6.53 7.58 -4.13
CA GLU A 687 7.17 8.86 -3.82
C GLU A 687 6.22 10.04 -4.06
N ALA A 688 5.41 10.00 -5.12
CA ALA A 688 4.39 11.00 -5.38
C ALA A 688 3.38 11.09 -4.21
N ALA A 689 2.84 9.94 -3.77
CA ALA A 689 1.91 9.86 -2.65
C ALA A 689 2.51 10.44 -1.36
N ALA A 690 3.75 10.06 -1.02
CA ALA A 690 4.45 10.57 0.16
C ALA A 690 4.71 12.10 0.10
N ARG A 691 4.91 12.64 -1.11
CA ARG A 691 5.11 14.10 -1.30
C ARG A 691 3.80 14.87 -1.26
N PHE A 692 2.72 14.34 -1.81
CA PHE A 692 1.39 14.96 -1.67
C PHE A 692 0.97 15.04 -0.21
N ASP A 693 1.23 13.99 0.59
CA ASP A 693 0.93 14.02 2.03
C ASP A 693 1.64 15.17 2.78
N ARG A 694 2.86 15.52 2.36
CA ARG A 694 3.62 16.65 2.94
C ARG A 694 3.06 18.02 2.57
N LEU A 695 2.30 18.13 1.49
CA LEU A 695 1.65 19.37 1.06
C LEU A 695 0.36 19.68 1.84
N GLY A 696 -0.16 18.71 2.61
CA GLY A 696 -1.29 18.90 3.52
C GLY A 696 -2.67 18.80 2.86
N ASP A 697 -3.68 19.39 3.52
CA ASP A 697 -5.09 19.13 3.21
C ASP A 697 -5.57 19.68 1.85
N GLY A 698 -4.87 20.62 1.24
CA GLY A 698 -5.24 21.20 -0.06
C GLY A 698 -5.13 20.23 -1.25
N VAL A 699 -4.44 19.10 -1.11
CA VAL A 699 -4.14 18.13 -2.19
C VAL A 699 -4.58 16.70 -1.86
N VAL A 700 -5.53 16.53 -0.96
CA VAL A 700 -6.02 15.21 -0.49
C VAL A 700 -6.54 14.36 -1.66
N GLU A 701 -7.24 14.99 -2.60
CA GLU A 701 -7.76 14.31 -3.80
C GLU A 701 -6.65 13.78 -4.71
N ASP A 702 -5.58 14.56 -4.92
CA ASP A 702 -4.44 14.14 -5.73
C ASP A 702 -3.66 13.00 -5.04
N ALA A 703 -3.47 13.09 -3.73
CA ALA A 703 -2.87 12.02 -2.93
C ALA A 703 -3.68 10.72 -3.02
N ALA A 704 -5.01 10.80 -2.96
CA ALA A 704 -5.89 9.65 -3.09
C ALA A 704 -5.85 9.07 -4.51
N ARG A 705 -5.90 9.92 -5.54
CA ARG A 705 -5.80 9.51 -6.95
C ARG A 705 -4.52 8.74 -7.26
N VAL A 706 -3.39 9.24 -6.76
CA VAL A 706 -2.08 8.55 -6.90
C VAL A 706 -2.09 7.19 -6.22
N ARG A 707 -2.71 7.07 -5.04
CA ARG A 707 -2.81 5.79 -4.33
C ARG A 707 -3.70 4.79 -5.04
N LEU A 708 -4.81 5.23 -5.65
CA LEU A 708 -5.64 4.37 -6.49
C LEU A 708 -4.84 3.80 -7.67
N GLN A 709 -4.08 4.66 -8.36
CA GLN A 709 -3.19 4.23 -9.44
C GLN A 709 -2.10 3.28 -8.97
N LEU A 710 -1.49 3.55 -7.82
CA LEU A 710 -0.49 2.67 -7.20
C LEU A 710 -1.09 1.30 -6.89
N ALA A 711 -2.29 1.26 -6.32
CA ALA A 711 -2.99 0.02 -6.01
C ALA A 711 -3.31 -0.79 -7.28
N ASP A 712 -3.71 -0.12 -8.37
CA ASP A 712 -3.97 -0.78 -9.65
C ASP A 712 -2.72 -1.44 -10.23
N VAL A 713 -1.58 -0.73 -10.24
CA VAL A 713 -0.29 -1.30 -10.66
C VAL A 713 0.12 -2.48 -9.79
N LEU A 714 -0.07 -2.38 -8.48
CA LEU A 714 0.27 -3.45 -7.54
C LEU A 714 -0.57 -4.70 -7.78
N ARG A 715 -1.90 -4.56 -7.99
CA ARG A 715 -2.78 -5.67 -8.35
C ARG A 715 -2.40 -6.30 -9.70
N GLY A 716 -2.17 -5.48 -10.71
CA GLY A 716 -1.74 -5.94 -12.04
C GLY A 716 -0.44 -6.73 -12.02
N THR A 717 0.36 -6.61 -10.97
CA THR A 717 1.61 -7.36 -10.76
C THR A 717 1.48 -8.49 -9.72
N GLY A 718 0.26 -8.85 -9.29
CA GLY A 718 0.01 -9.91 -8.30
C GLY A 718 0.43 -9.54 -6.87
N ARG A 719 0.52 -8.26 -6.55
CA ARG A 719 0.90 -7.74 -5.22
C ARG A 719 -0.33 -7.25 -4.45
N ASP A 720 -1.33 -8.13 -4.32
CA ASP A 720 -2.64 -7.78 -3.78
C ASP A 720 -2.59 -7.31 -2.32
N ALA A 721 -1.73 -7.90 -1.48
CA ALA A 721 -1.55 -7.45 -0.09
C ALA A 721 -1.02 -6.01 0.01
N ASP A 722 -0.10 -5.63 -0.89
CA ASP A 722 0.42 -4.26 -0.94
C ASP A 722 -0.67 -3.29 -1.44
N ALA A 723 -1.42 -3.69 -2.48
CA ALA A 723 -2.53 -2.91 -3.02
C ALA A 723 -3.62 -2.65 -1.97
N VAL A 724 -3.99 -3.68 -1.23
CA VAL A 724 -4.98 -3.58 -0.15
C VAL A 724 -4.49 -2.61 0.94
N ALA A 725 -3.22 -2.70 1.38
CA ALA A 725 -2.67 -1.77 2.37
C ALA A 725 -2.70 -0.30 1.89
N VAL A 726 -2.43 -0.07 0.60
CA VAL A 726 -2.51 1.27 -0.01
C VAL A 726 -3.96 1.77 -0.03
N LEU A 727 -4.93 0.92 -0.42
CA LEU A 727 -6.35 1.28 -0.48
C LEU A 727 -6.94 1.54 0.91
N GLU A 728 -6.57 0.72 1.90
CA GLU A 728 -6.91 0.97 3.30
C GLU A 728 -6.45 2.37 3.74
N SER A 729 -5.24 2.79 3.36
CA SER A 729 -4.73 4.13 3.71
C SER A 729 -5.51 5.29 3.06
N VAL A 730 -6.23 5.05 1.97
CA VAL A 730 -7.14 6.04 1.35
C VAL A 730 -8.42 6.16 2.15
N LEU A 731 -8.92 5.03 2.68
CA LEU A 731 -10.22 4.91 3.34
C LEU A 731 -10.15 5.07 4.86
N ASP A 732 -8.92 4.95 5.42
CA ASP A 732 -8.68 4.86 6.87
C ASP A 732 -8.55 6.24 7.48
N ALA A 733 -9.45 7.07 7.48
CA ALA A 733 -9.58 8.14 8.46
C ALA A 733 -10.88 8.91 8.27
N SER A 734 -11.61 9.08 9.33
CA SER A 734 -12.74 10.00 9.45
C SER A 734 -12.45 11.46 9.03
N ALA A 735 -11.19 11.84 8.87
CA ALA A 735 -10.74 13.14 8.37
C ALA A 735 -10.36 13.15 6.88
N SER A 736 -9.93 12.01 6.29
CA SER A 736 -9.44 11.97 4.89
C SER A 736 -10.52 11.73 3.86
N THR A 737 -11.62 11.10 4.22
CA THR A 737 -12.78 10.93 3.32
C THR A 737 -13.66 12.19 3.25
N ALA A 738 -13.55 13.10 4.20
CA ALA A 738 -14.37 14.33 4.25
C ALA A 738 -14.10 15.34 3.10
N GLY A 739 -13.02 15.15 2.34
CA GLY A 739 -12.67 15.97 1.18
C GLY A 739 -12.63 15.21 -0.16
N LEU A 740 -12.97 13.90 -0.17
CA LEU A 740 -12.94 13.10 -1.41
C LEU A 740 -14.31 13.06 -2.08
N ASP A 741 -14.30 13.07 -3.41
CA ASP A 741 -15.49 12.80 -4.21
C ASP A 741 -16.06 11.39 -3.89
N ALA A 742 -17.38 11.29 -3.78
CA ALA A 742 -18.08 10.03 -3.47
C ALA A 742 -17.76 8.89 -4.48
N ARG A 743 -17.52 9.22 -5.73
CA ARG A 743 -17.13 8.23 -6.77
C ARG A 743 -15.72 7.69 -6.51
N MET A 744 -14.80 8.52 -6.06
CA MET A 744 -13.43 8.11 -5.71
C MET A 744 -13.44 7.18 -4.49
N VAL A 745 -14.26 7.50 -3.47
CA VAL A 745 -14.46 6.64 -2.30
C VAL A 745 -15.06 5.29 -2.71
N ALA A 746 -16.07 5.30 -3.60
CA ALA A 746 -16.68 4.08 -4.12
C ALA A 746 -15.68 3.21 -4.89
N GLN A 747 -14.84 3.82 -5.74
CA GLN A 747 -13.80 3.10 -6.47
C GLN A 747 -12.77 2.49 -5.52
N ALA A 748 -12.32 3.25 -4.52
CA ALA A 748 -11.38 2.76 -3.52
C ALA A 748 -11.93 1.55 -2.74
N ARG A 749 -13.22 1.61 -2.32
CA ARG A 749 -13.89 0.48 -1.64
C ARG A 749 -14.05 -0.74 -2.53
N LEU A 750 -14.42 -0.52 -3.79
CA LEU A 750 -14.57 -1.61 -4.76
C LEU A 750 -13.23 -2.34 -4.99
N ASP A 751 -12.16 -1.58 -5.19
CA ASP A 751 -10.83 -2.13 -5.42
C ASP A 751 -10.26 -2.79 -4.16
N LEU A 752 -10.56 -2.24 -2.98
CA LEU A 752 -10.22 -2.83 -1.69
C LEU A 752 -10.94 -4.18 -1.50
N ALA A 753 -12.26 -4.21 -1.70
CA ALA A 753 -13.05 -5.43 -1.56
C ALA A 753 -12.56 -6.54 -2.52
N ARG A 754 -12.25 -6.21 -3.76
CA ARG A 754 -11.66 -7.14 -4.74
C ARG A 754 -10.29 -7.66 -4.29
N GLY A 755 -9.41 -6.78 -3.85
CA GLY A 755 -8.11 -7.18 -3.33
C GLY A 755 -8.21 -8.10 -2.10
N LEU A 756 -9.18 -7.86 -1.22
CA LEU A 756 -9.48 -8.72 -0.08
C LEU A 756 -9.99 -10.11 -0.50
N VAL A 757 -10.80 -10.18 -1.56
CA VAL A 757 -11.26 -11.46 -2.14
C VAL A 757 -10.08 -12.27 -2.69
N GLU A 758 -9.14 -11.64 -3.39
CA GLU A 758 -7.93 -12.30 -3.90
C GLU A 758 -7.02 -12.81 -2.75
N LEU A 759 -7.08 -12.18 -1.58
CA LEU A 759 -6.38 -12.61 -0.37
C LEU A 759 -7.18 -13.64 0.45
N GLU A 760 -8.34 -14.08 -0.03
CA GLU A 760 -9.26 -14.98 0.68
C GLU A 760 -9.77 -14.43 2.03
N GLU A 761 -9.67 -13.11 2.24
CA GLU A 761 -10.17 -12.43 3.45
C GLU A 761 -11.65 -12.04 3.27
N TYR A 762 -12.48 -13.05 3.03
CA TYR A 762 -13.88 -12.89 2.60
C TYR A 762 -14.76 -12.10 3.57
N ARG A 763 -14.47 -12.13 4.88
CA ARG A 763 -15.25 -11.39 5.88
C ARG A 763 -15.02 -9.89 5.74
N ASP A 764 -13.76 -9.47 5.68
CA ASP A 764 -13.38 -8.06 5.53
C ASP A 764 -13.82 -7.53 4.16
N ALA A 765 -13.70 -8.36 3.10
CA ALA A 765 -14.20 -8.04 1.77
C ALA A 765 -15.72 -7.81 1.76
N ALA A 766 -16.47 -8.67 2.46
CA ALA A 766 -17.92 -8.53 2.56
C ALA A 766 -18.34 -7.24 3.28
N GLU A 767 -17.62 -6.85 4.34
CA GLU A 767 -17.87 -5.57 5.02
C GLU A 767 -17.68 -4.37 4.06
N GLU A 768 -16.64 -4.38 3.25
CA GLU A 768 -16.40 -3.29 2.29
C GLU A 768 -17.44 -3.28 1.17
N TYR A 769 -17.87 -4.44 0.65
CA TYR A 769 -18.98 -4.49 -0.30
C TYR A 769 -20.31 -4.01 0.30
N LEU A 770 -20.60 -4.29 1.57
CA LEU A 770 -21.79 -3.79 2.25
C LEU A 770 -21.76 -2.27 2.41
N ARG A 771 -20.60 -1.71 2.86
CA ARG A 771 -20.39 -0.25 2.94
C ARG A 771 -20.52 0.41 1.57
N LEU A 772 -20.01 -0.23 0.53
CA LEU A 772 -20.14 0.25 -0.84
C LEU A 772 -21.58 0.20 -1.31
N ALA A 773 -22.32 -0.88 -1.02
CA ALA A 773 -23.75 -0.99 -1.36
C ALA A 773 -24.59 0.13 -0.70
N GLU A 774 -24.29 0.48 0.55
CA GLU A 774 -24.94 1.61 1.22
C GLU A 774 -24.61 2.95 0.54
N LEU A 775 -23.36 3.14 0.11
CA LEU A 775 -22.90 4.38 -0.55
C LEU A 775 -23.58 4.58 -1.92
N VAL A 776 -23.76 3.51 -2.70
CA VAL A 776 -24.32 3.58 -4.07
C VAL A 776 -25.83 3.38 -4.13
N ALA A 777 -26.50 3.10 -3.00
CA ALA A 777 -27.93 2.79 -2.97
C ALA A 777 -28.82 3.90 -3.55
N ASP A 778 -28.46 5.16 -3.30
CA ASP A 778 -29.20 6.33 -3.75
C ASP A 778 -28.68 6.91 -5.10
N TRP A 779 -27.74 6.24 -5.76
CA TRP A 779 -27.23 6.71 -7.05
C TRP A 779 -28.25 6.45 -8.16
N GLU A 780 -28.25 7.33 -9.18
CA GLU A 780 -29.08 7.12 -10.39
C GLU A 780 -28.66 5.84 -11.14
N ASP A 781 -27.41 5.41 -10.99
CA ASP A 781 -26.83 4.20 -11.58
C ASP A 781 -27.11 2.95 -10.72
N GLN A 782 -28.30 2.36 -10.90
CA GLN A 782 -28.71 1.13 -10.23
C GLN A 782 -28.03 -0.13 -10.81
N GLU A 783 -27.37 -0.05 -11.96
CA GLU A 783 -26.53 -1.13 -12.51
C GLU A 783 -25.34 -1.40 -11.57
N THR A 784 -24.66 -0.33 -11.11
CA THR A 784 -23.60 -0.43 -10.11
C THR A 784 -24.10 -1.03 -8.80
N HIS A 785 -25.28 -0.64 -8.33
CA HIS A 785 -25.88 -1.20 -7.12
C HIS A 785 -26.15 -2.71 -7.25
N THR A 786 -26.72 -3.17 -8.39
CA THR A 786 -26.92 -4.60 -8.66
C THR A 786 -25.61 -5.37 -8.61
N MET A 787 -24.55 -4.88 -9.27
CA MET A 787 -23.22 -5.49 -9.28
C MET A 787 -22.66 -5.63 -7.85
N VAL A 788 -22.66 -4.56 -7.08
CA VAL A 788 -22.10 -4.54 -5.71
C VAL A 788 -22.87 -5.48 -4.79
N ALA A 789 -24.19 -5.52 -4.87
CA ALA A 789 -25.02 -6.42 -4.08
C ALA A 789 -24.78 -7.90 -4.43
N CYS A 790 -24.56 -8.21 -5.71
CA CYS A 790 -24.16 -9.52 -6.18
C CYS A 790 -22.81 -9.97 -5.60
N GLU A 791 -21.79 -9.12 -5.67
CA GLU A 791 -20.45 -9.40 -5.12
C GLU A 791 -20.51 -9.56 -3.58
N ALA A 792 -21.30 -8.73 -2.91
CA ALA A 792 -21.55 -8.86 -1.48
C ALA A 792 -22.15 -10.23 -1.12
N ALA A 793 -23.16 -10.69 -1.89
CA ALA A 793 -23.80 -11.99 -1.66
C ALA A 793 -22.82 -13.16 -1.83
N LEU A 794 -22.01 -13.15 -2.88
CA LEU A 794 -20.98 -14.18 -3.13
C LEU A 794 -19.92 -14.19 -2.02
N THR A 795 -19.44 -13.04 -1.64
CA THR A 795 -18.38 -12.89 -0.65
C THR A 795 -18.87 -13.29 0.75
N LEU A 796 -20.11 -12.93 1.12
CA LEU A 796 -20.76 -13.37 2.36
C LEU A 796 -20.96 -14.89 2.41
N ALA A 797 -21.34 -15.50 1.29
CA ALA A 797 -21.46 -16.96 1.20
C ALA A 797 -20.10 -17.65 1.41
N ARG A 798 -19.02 -17.15 0.78
CA ARG A 798 -17.65 -17.64 0.99
C ARG A 798 -17.16 -17.43 2.44
N ALA A 799 -17.61 -16.35 3.09
CA ALA A 799 -17.36 -16.12 4.51
C ALA A 799 -18.22 -17.00 5.46
N GLY A 800 -19.08 -17.87 4.92
CA GLY A 800 -19.99 -18.71 5.70
C GLY A 800 -21.20 -17.98 6.30
N SER A 801 -21.42 -16.71 5.95
CA SER A 801 -22.49 -15.84 6.47
C SER A 801 -23.75 -15.94 5.59
N TRP A 802 -24.39 -17.11 5.56
CA TRP A 802 -25.46 -17.45 4.60
C TRP A 802 -26.71 -16.59 4.68
N ASP A 803 -27.18 -16.26 5.92
CA ASP A 803 -28.37 -15.41 6.09
C ASP A 803 -28.11 -13.98 5.57
N ALA A 804 -26.90 -13.46 5.77
CA ALA A 804 -26.50 -12.17 5.23
C ALA A 804 -26.32 -12.22 3.69
N ALA A 805 -25.81 -13.35 3.17
CA ALA A 805 -25.70 -13.58 1.73
C ALA A 805 -27.08 -13.55 1.03
N GLU A 806 -28.07 -14.22 1.61
CA GLU A 806 -29.47 -14.18 1.09
C GLU A 806 -30.07 -12.79 1.17
N ALA A 807 -29.83 -12.03 2.24
CA ALA A 807 -30.26 -10.64 2.34
C ALA A 807 -29.60 -9.72 1.27
N ALA A 808 -28.29 -9.93 1.00
CA ALA A 808 -27.60 -9.21 -0.05
C ALA A 808 -28.12 -9.58 -1.46
N LEU A 809 -28.40 -10.87 -1.68
CA LEU A 809 -29.05 -11.34 -2.92
C LEU A 809 -30.44 -10.74 -3.10
N GLY A 810 -31.20 -10.57 -1.99
CA GLY A 810 -32.48 -9.86 -2.01
C GLY A 810 -32.35 -8.44 -2.56
N ARG A 811 -31.37 -7.68 -2.06
CA ARG A 811 -31.07 -6.33 -2.57
C ARG A 811 -30.65 -6.33 -4.06
N ALA A 812 -29.85 -7.33 -4.47
CA ALA A 812 -29.48 -7.47 -5.88
C ALA A 812 -30.69 -7.72 -6.79
N ARG A 813 -31.68 -8.51 -6.31
CA ARG A 813 -32.97 -8.74 -7.02
C ARG A 813 -33.79 -7.45 -7.12
N GLU A 814 -33.89 -6.67 -6.03
CA GLU A 814 -34.60 -5.40 -6.00
C GLU A 814 -33.98 -4.37 -6.97
N ALA A 815 -32.66 -4.19 -6.91
CA ALA A 815 -31.95 -3.29 -7.83
C ALA A 815 -32.05 -3.75 -9.30
N HIS A 816 -32.04 -5.06 -9.55
CA HIS A 816 -32.25 -5.63 -10.90
C HIS A 816 -33.67 -5.35 -11.48
N GLU A 817 -34.70 -5.25 -10.64
CA GLU A 817 -36.03 -4.90 -11.09
C GLU A 817 -36.09 -3.46 -11.66
N GLU A 818 -35.30 -2.55 -11.11
CA GLU A 818 -35.18 -1.15 -11.55
C GLU A 818 -34.25 -1.01 -12.78
N ALA A 819 -33.10 -1.64 -12.75
CA ALA A 819 -32.08 -1.64 -13.81
C ALA A 819 -31.65 -3.09 -14.13
N PRO A 820 -32.26 -3.75 -15.13
CA PRO A 820 -32.01 -5.17 -15.39
C PRO A 820 -30.56 -5.51 -15.80
N GLN A 821 -29.87 -6.30 -14.99
CA GLN A 821 -28.53 -6.86 -15.21
C GLN A 821 -28.60 -8.38 -15.22
N VAL A 822 -29.14 -8.95 -16.31
CA VAL A 822 -29.49 -10.38 -16.42
C VAL A 822 -28.26 -11.27 -16.30
N ASP A 823 -27.19 -10.99 -17.05
CA ASP A 823 -25.98 -11.80 -17.06
C ASP A 823 -25.29 -11.79 -15.67
N GLN A 824 -25.26 -10.65 -14.98
CA GLN A 824 -24.65 -10.50 -13.67
C GLN A 824 -25.44 -11.30 -12.60
N LEU A 825 -26.72 -11.07 -12.48
CA LEU A 825 -27.54 -11.73 -11.46
C LEU A 825 -27.63 -13.24 -11.71
N ALA A 826 -27.78 -13.69 -12.97
CA ALA A 826 -27.79 -15.11 -13.29
C ALA A 826 -26.44 -15.78 -13.00
N SER A 827 -25.31 -15.10 -13.25
CA SER A 827 -23.98 -15.60 -12.90
C SER A 827 -23.82 -15.76 -11.38
N THR A 828 -24.28 -14.78 -10.63
CA THR A 828 -24.26 -14.80 -9.15
C THR A 828 -25.11 -15.93 -8.58
N LEU A 829 -26.33 -16.15 -9.11
CA LEU A 829 -27.18 -17.26 -8.69
C LEU A 829 -26.53 -18.63 -8.96
N ARG A 830 -25.88 -18.80 -10.10
CA ARG A 830 -25.14 -20.03 -10.45
C ARG A 830 -23.96 -20.29 -9.52
N GLU A 831 -23.21 -19.27 -9.18
CA GLU A 831 -22.08 -19.39 -8.26
C GLU A 831 -22.54 -19.66 -6.82
N LEU A 832 -23.57 -18.95 -6.35
CA LEU A 832 -24.18 -19.22 -5.05
C LEU A 832 -24.74 -20.64 -4.97
N ALA A 833 -25.32 -21.17 -6.04
CA ALA A 833 -25.78 -22.57 -6.07
C ALA A 833 -24.62 -23.54 -5.86
N GLN A 834 -23.49 -23.31 -6.50
CA GLN A 834 -22.29 -24.14 -6.31
C GLN A 834 -21.74 -24.01 -4.90
N LEU A 835 -21.59 -22.80 -4.38
CA LEU A 835 -21.13 -22.55 -3.00
C LEU A 835 -22.07 -23.20 -1.97
N THR A 836 -23.39 -23.16 -2.21
CA THR A 836 -24.39 -23.77 -1.30
C THR A 836 -24.15 -25.26 -1.11
N VAL A 837 -23.76 -26.00 -2.15
CA VAL A 837 -23.49 -27.44 -2.04
C VAL A 837 -22.08 -27.72 -1.54
N CYS A 838 -21.08 -26.95 -2.02
CA CYS A 838 -19.67 -27.20 -1.69
C CYS A 838 -19.27 -26.70 -0.30
N GLU A 839 -19.73 -25.53 0.13
CA GLU A 839 -19.23 -24.86 1.35
C GLU A 839 -20.18 -25.07 2.55
N ARG A 840 -21.48 -25.14 2.35
CA ARG A 840 -22.42 -25.54 3.43
C ARG A 840 -22.32 -27.01 3.78
N GLY A 841 -21.75 -27.80 2.86
CA GLY A 841 -21.37 -29.17 3.08
C GLY A 841 -22.52 -30.18 3.00
N GLY A 842 -22.77 -30.69 1.79
CA GLY A 842 -23.43 -31.95 1.61
C GLY A 842 -24.70 -31.97 0.73
N PRO A 843 -25.17 -33.18 0.44
CA PRO A 843 -26.27 -33.39 -0.49
C PRO A 843 -27.63 -32.86 -0.02
N GLU A 844 -27.79 -32.55 1.27
CA GLU A 844 -29.02 -31.97 1.83
C GLU A 844 -29.29 -30.54 1.33
N TRP A 845 -28.30 -29.85 0.81
CA TRP A 845 -28.45 -28.50 0.26
C TRP A 845 -28.69 -28.49 -1.26
N LEU A 846 -28.73 -29.66 -1.91
CA LEU A 846 -28.91 -29.77 -3.35
C LEU A 846 -30.21 -29.12 -3.84
N ASP A 847 -31.34 -29.34 -3.12
CA ASP A 847 -32.63 -28.75 -3.53
C ASP A 847 -32.60 -27.22 -3.52
N ALA A 848 -31.92 -26.62 -2.53
CA ALA A 848 -31.73 -25.17 -2.45
C ALA A 848 -30.86 -24.66 -3.62
N ALA A 849 -29.76 -25.35 -3.94
CA ALA A 849 -28.91 -25.00 -5.09
C ALA A 849 -29.64 -25.11 -6.42
N LEU A 850 -30.43 -26.18 -6.61
CA LEU A 850 -31.26 -26.36 -7.81
C LEU A 850 -32.34 -25.27 -7.96
N ALA A 851 -32.87 -24.77 -6.83
CA ALA A 851 -33.81 -23.63 -6.84
C ALA A 851 -33.16 -22.35 -7.34
N LEU A 852 -31.93 -22.03 -6.91
CA LEU A 852 -31.17 -20.88 -7.42
C LEU A 852 -30.86 -21.02 -8.91
N LEU A 853 -30.54 -22.22 -9.40
CA LEU A 853 -30.32 -22.46 -10.83
C LEU A 853 -31.60 -22.34 -11.66
N ALA A 854 -32.74 -22.76 -11.12
CA ALA A 854 -34.05 -22.59 -11.75
C ALA A 854 -34.44 -21.09 -11.83
N GLU A 855 -34.08 -20.31 -10.82
CA GLU A 855 -34.26 -18.84 -10.83
C GLU A 855 -33.39 -18.19 -11.91
N ALA A 856 -32.12 -18.60 -12.05
CA ALA A 856 -31.25 -18.11 -13.13
C ALA A 856 -31.82 -18.39 -14.53
N ASP A 857 -32.35 -19.61 -14.75
CA ASP A 857 -33.02 -19.97 -15.99
C ASP A 857 -34.27 -19.11 -16.24
N ALA A 858 -35.09 -18.88 -15.19
CA ALA A 858 -36.29 -18.05 -15.27
C ALA A 858 -36.00 -16.57 -15.59
N LEU A 859 -34.87 -16.04 -15.11
CA LEU A 859 -34.37 -14.70 -15.47
C LEU A 859 -34.13 -14.59 -16.99
N GLY A 860 -33.43 -15.57 -17.57
CA GLY A 860 -33.19 -15.61 -19.02
C GLY A 860 -34.48 -15.68 -19.81
N GLU A 861 -35.45 -16.53 -19.40
CA GLU A 861 -36.78 -16.60 -20.06
C GLU A 861 -37.55 -15.28 -19.91
N ALA A 862 -37.46 -14.60 -18.76
CA ALA A 862 -38.08 -13.31 -18.56
C ALA A 862 -37.46 -12.23 -19.44
N ALA A 863 -36.13 -12.22 -19.56
CA ALA A 863 -35.38 -11.33 -20.43
C ALA A 863 -35.79 -11.49 -21.91
N GLU A 864 -35.90 -12.73 -22.41
CA GLU A 864 -36.39 -13.01 -23.77
C GLU A 864 -37.79 -12.46 -24.00
N ARG A 865 -38.70 -12.68 -23.05
CA ARG A 865 -40.10 -12.17 -23.16
C ARG A 865 -40.17 -10.66 -23.16
N ARG A 866 -39.26 -9.99 -22.46
CA ARG A 866 -39.18 -8.52 -22.36
C ARG A 866 -38.33 -7.87 -23.44
N GLY A 867 -37.61 -8.65 -24.24
CA GLY A 867 -36.70 -8.17 -25.29
C GLY A 867 -35.46 -7.48 -24.71
N GLN A 868 -35.04 -7.87 -23.52
CA GLN A 868 -33.83 -7.37 -22.86
C GLN A 868 -32.57 -8.01 -23.47
N GLN A 869 -31.47 -7.28 -23.49
CA GLN A 869 -30.20 -7.80 -24.00
C GLN A 869 -29.50 -8.63 -22.91
N TYR A 870 -29.06 -9.81 -23.27
CA TYR A 870 -28.24 -10.69 -22.46
C TYR A 870 -27.58 -11.77 -23.31
N THR A 871 -26.60 -12.48 -22.76
CA THR A 871 -25.84 -13.50 -23.48
C THR A 871 -26.46 -14.89 -23.28
N ALA A 872 -27.54 -15.19 -24.05
CA ALA A 872 -28.38 -16.38 -23.87
C ALA A 872 -27.60 -17.71 -23.81
N TRP A 873 -26.61 -17.93 -24.70
CA TRP A 873 -25.80 -19.14 -24.72
C TRP A 873 -24.91 -19.26 -23.46
N TYR A 874 -24.36 -18.15 -22.98
CA TYR A 874 -23.55 -18.12 -21.78
C TYR A 874 -24.36 -18.45 -20.54
N LEU A 875 -25.55 -17.88 -20.43
CA LEU A 875 -26.47 -18.17 -19.33
C LEU A 875 -26.88 -19.65 -19.34
N ARG A 876 -27.40 -20.16 -20.47
CA ARG A 876 -27.88 -21.55 -20.57
C ARG A 876 -26.77 -22.58 -20.37
N GLY A 877 -25.64 -22.42 -21.04
CA GLY A 877 -24.48 -23.31 -20.91
C GLY A 877 -23.92 -23.30 -19.49
N GLY A 878 -23.83 -22.11 -18.87
CA GLY A 878 -23.39 -21.93 -17.48
C GLY A 878 -24.35 -22.56 -16.46
N SER A 879 -25.69 -22.48 -16.67
CA SER A 879 -26.67 -23.13 -15.81
C SER A 879 -26.57 -24.67 -15.87
N HIS A 880 -26.40 -25.25 -17.05
CA HIS A 880 -26.16 -26.68 -17.20
C HIS A 880 -24.86 -27.11 -16.55
N TYR A 881 -23.76 -26.35 -16.74
CA TYR A 881 -22.47 -26.64 -16.11
C TYR A 881 -22.54 -26.58 -14.58
N ALA A 882 -23.15 -25.53 -14.01
CA ALA A 882 -23.33 -25.38 -12.58
C ALA A 882 -24.20 -26.50 -11.98
N ARG A 883 -25.29 -26.90 -12.71
CA ARG A 883 -26.16 -27.99 -12.28
C ARG A 883 -25.40 -29.33 -12.30
N ALA A 884 -24.57 -29.57 -13.30
CA ALA A 884 -23.71 -30.75 -13.36
C ALA A 884 -22.78 -30.82 -12.13
N ARG A 885 -22.14 -29.72 -11.76
CA ARG A 885 -21.28 -29.66 -10.58
C ARG A 885 -22.04 -29.93 -9.27
N CYS A 886 -23.20 -29.28 -9.08
CA CYS A 886 -24.02 -29.50 -7.88
C CYS A 886 -24.48 -30.96 -7.75
N LEU A 887 -24.91 -31.57 -8.88
CA LEU A 887 -25.32 -32.97 -8.90
C LEU A 887 -24.15 -33.93 -8.65
N ALA A 888 -22.97 -33.64 -9.17
CA ALA A 888 -21.77 -34.46 -8.94
C ALA A 888 -21.35 -34.44 -7.44
N VAL A 889 -21.40 -33.30 -6.79
CA VAL A 889 -21.12 -33.17 -5.33
C VAL A 889 -22.14 -33.93 -4.49
N ALA A 890 -23.37 -34.09 -5.00
CA ALA A 890 -24.45 -34.85 -4.34
C ALA A 890 -24.50 -36.34 -4.78
N ASP A 891 -23.43 -36.87 -5.37
CA ASP A 891 -23.26 -38.25 -5.85
C ASP A 891 -24.30 -38.70 -6.91
N ARG A 892 -24.98 -37.73 -7.59
CA ARG A 892 -25.95 -37.99 -8.67
C ARG A 892 -25.24 -38.02 -10.03
N PHE A 893 -24.24 -38.88 -10.20
CA PHE A 893 -23.28 -38.87 -11.29
C PHE A 893 -23.87 -39.02 -12.69
N GLU A 894 -24.88 -39.87 -12.90
CA GLU A 894 -25.51 -40.04 -14.22
C GLU A 894 -26.27 -38.79 -14.64
N GLU A 895 -26.94 -38.13 -13.72
CA GLU A 895 -27.62 -36.86 -14.00
C GLU A 895 -26.63 -35.70 -14.18
N ALA A 896 -25.55 -35.70 -13.41
CA ALA A 896 -24.46 -34.75 -13.54
C ALA A 896 -23.78 -34.84 -14.92
N LEU A 897 -23.52 -36.08 -15.40
CA LEU A 897 -22.97 -36.31 -16.73
C LEU A 897 -23.92 -35.80 -17.83
N ALA A 898 -25.21 -36.06 -17.71
CA ALA A 898 -26.20 -35.58 -18.68
C ALA A 898 -26.26 -34.05 -18.76
N GLU A 899 -26.18 -33.36 -17.63
CA GLU A 899 -26.13 -31.90 -17.58
C GLU A 899 -24.80 -31.36 -18.14
N ALA A 900 -23.65 -31.97 -17.83
CA ALA A 900 -22.37 -31.58 -18.42
C ALA A 900 -22.35 -31.74 -19.95
N GLU A 901 -22.99 -32.81 -20.49
CA GLU A 901 -23.15 -32.99 -21.92
C GLU A 901 -24.03 -31.94 -22.58
N ARG A 902 -25.12 -31.49 -21.90
CA ARG A 902 -25.94 -30.38 -22.40
C ARG A 902 -25.14 -29.08 -22.41
N ALA A 903 -24.31 -28.79 -21.40
CA ALA A 903 -23.42 -27.64 -21.43
C ALA A 903 -22.47 -27.68 -22.64
N VAL A 904 -21.87 -28.85 -22.91
CA VAL A 904 -21.00 -29.09 -24.10
C VAL A 904 -21.75 -28.80 -25.40
N GLU A 905 -23.02 -29.21 -25.50
CA GLU A 905 -23.88 -28.98 -26.68
C GLU A 905 -24.15 -27.50 -26.87
N VAL A 906 -24.66 -26.80 -25.82
CA VAL A 906 -24.97 -25.38 -25.88
C VAL A 906 -23.78 -24.53 -26.28
N TYR A 907 -22.60 -24.76 -25.70
CA TYR A 907 -21.39 -24.05 -26.09
C TYR A 907 -20.89 -24.44 -27.48
N GLY A 908 -21.18 -25.70 -27.92
CA GLY A 908 -20.79 -26.20 -29.25
C GLY A 908 -21.62 -25.64 -30.40
N GLU A 909 -22.82 -25.16 -30.17
CA GLU A 909 -23.71 -24.56 -31.17
C GLU A 909 -23.32 -23.12 -31.54
N GLN A 910 -22.49 -22.48 -30.75
CA GLN A 910 -22.08 -21.12 -30.98
C GLN A 910 -20.86 -21.06 -31.89
N GLY A 911 -20.99 -20.47 -33.03
CA GLY A 911 -19.86 -20.06 -33.86
C GLY A 911 -19.18 -18.86 -33.24
N GLU A 912 -17.84 -18.70 -33.38
CA GLU A 912 -17.08 -17.60 -32.80
C GLU A 912 -17.64 -16.22 -33.14
N PRO A 913 -18.13 -15.43 -32.16
CA PRO A 913 -18.28 -14.00 -32.32
C PRO A 913 -16.94 -13.34 -31.98
N ALA A 914 -16.41 -12.51 -32.85
CA ALA A 914 -15.20 -11.72 -32.57
C ALA A 914 -15.43 -10.84 -31.31
N GLY A 915 -14.66 -11.11 -30.23
CA GLY A 915 -14.65 -10.31 -29.00
C GLY A 915 -15.48 -10.84 -27.81
N ALA A 916 -16.12 -12.00 -27.90
CA ALA A 916 -16.80 -12.66 -26.79
C ALA A 916 -15.85 -13.61 -26.02
N PRO A 917 -16.10 -13.94 -24.71
CA PRO A 917 -15.42 -15.03 -24.03
C PRO A 917 -15.53 -16.28 -24.88
N GLN A 918 -14.43 -16.94 -25.21
CA GLN A 918 -14.37 -18.00 -26.23
C GLN A 918 -15.27 -19.17 -25.82
N PRO A 919 -16.41 -19.43 -26.52
CA PRO A 919 -17.33 -20.53 -26.18
C PRO A 919 -16.64 -21.87 -26.15
N GLU A 920 -15.57 -22.05 -26.94
CA GLU A 920 -14.80 -23.28 -27.00
C GLU A 920 -13.96 -23.53 -25.75
N SER A 921 -13.53 -22.47 -25.01
CA SER A 921 -12.86 -22.62 -23.71
C SER A 921 -13.84 -23.16 -22.66
N LEU A 922 -15.06 -22.59 -22.57
CA LEU A 922 -16.11 -23.05 -21.65
C LEU A 922 -16.60 -24.45 -22.02
N ARG A 923 -16.61 -24.78 -23.32
CA ARG A 923 -16.90 -26.12 -23.80
C ARG A 923 -15.85 -27.11 -23.35
N ALA A 924 -14.57 -26.78 -23.49
CA ALA A 924 -13.45 -27.61 -23.06
C ALA A 924 -13.51 -27.89 -21.55
N GLU A 925 -13.87 -26.89 -20.75
CA GLU A 925 -14.08 -27.06 -19.30
C GLU A 925 -15.27 -27.97 -18.99
N SER A 926 -16.36 -27.82 -19.71
CA SER A 926 -17.52 -28.73 -19.59
C SER A 926 -17.19 -30.18 -19.98
N VAL A 927 -16.37 -30.36 -21.02
CA VAL A 927 -15.83 -31.70 -21.40
C VAL A 927 -14.94 -32.25 -20.31
N ARG A 928 -14.11 -31.44 -19.69
CA ARG A 928 -13.25 -31.84 -18.57
C ARG A 928 -14.08 -32.35 -17.39
N LEU A 929 -15.16 -31.64 -17.03
CA LEU A 929 -16.08 -32.06 -15.98
C LEU A 929 -16.77 -33.41 -16.35
N ALA A 930 -17.32 -33.50 -17.55
CA ALA A 930 -17.95 -34.74 -18.05
C ALA A 930 -16.99 -35.93 -18.02
N ALA A 931 -15.74 -35.73 -18.41
CA ALA A 931 -14.73 -36.80 -18.41
C ALA A 931 -14.27 -37.21 -16.99
N LEU A 932 -14.24 -36.28 -16.04
CA LEU A 932 -13.99 -36.55 -14.62
C LEU A 932 -15.10 -37.46 -14.04
N ILE A 933 -16.36 -37.08 -14.25
CA ILE A 933 -17.52 -37.89 -13.81
C ILE A 933 -17.52 -39.26 -14.49
N GLU A 934 -17.35 -39.28 -15.80
CA GLU A 934 -17.41 -40.53 -16.59
C GLU A 934 -16.26 -41.48 -16.28
N GLY A 935 -15.04 -40.97 -16.16
CA GLY A 935 -13.83 -41.79 -15.93
C GLY A 935 -13.54 -42.11 -14.49
N GLY A 936 -13.88 -41.16 -13.54
CA GLY A 936 -13.64 -41.33 -12.12
C GLY A 936 -14.82 -41.94 -11.39
N ASP A 937 -15.99 -41.28 -11.45
CA ASP A 937 -17.12 -41.63 -10.59
C ASP A 937 -17.99 -42.75 -11.18
N LEU A 938 -18.10 -42.83 -12.49
CA LEU A 938 -18.88 -43.87 -13.20
C LEU A 938 -18.06 -45.06 -13.68
N ASP A 939 -16.74 -45.08 -13.46
CA ASP A 939 -15.79 -46.16 -13.87
C ASP A 939 -15.87 -46.51 -15.38
N ARG A 940 -15.92 -45.44 -16.23
CA ARG A 940 -15.98 -45.56 -17.69
C ARG A 940 -14.74 -44.94 -18.38
N PRO A 941 -13.51 -45.36 -18.03
CA PRO A 941 -12.30 -44.65 -18.46
C PRO A 941 -12.10 -44.62 -19.98
N LYS A 942 -12.54 -45.64 -20.69
CA LYS A 942 -12.43 -45.68 -22.15
C LYS A 942 -13.25 -44.59 -22.85
N ALA A 943 -14.47 -44.35 -22.39
CA ALA A 943 -15.34 -43.33 -22.94
C ALA A 943 -14.79 -41.93 -22.60
N ALA A 944 -14.34 -41.71 -21.38
CA ALA A 944 -13.70 -40.47 -20.96
C ALA A 944 -12.44 -40.14 -21.77
N VAL A 945 -11.55 -41.10 -22.01
CA VAL A 945 -10.35 -40.94 -22.85
C VAL A 945 -10.71 -40.59 -24.29
N GLN A 946 -11.76 -41.22 -24.86
CA GLN A 946 -12.23 -40.89 -26.21
C GLN A 946 -12.78 -39.47 -26.29
N ARG A 947 -13.59 -39.04 -25.30
CA ARG A 947 -14.13 -37.71 -25.15
C ARG A 947 -13.04 -36.64 -25.06
N LEU A 948 -12.04 -36.86 -24.21
CA LEU A 948 -10.90 -35.96 -24.03
C LEU A 948 -10.05 -35.86 -25.30
N THR A 949 -9.83 -36.96 -26.00
CA THR A 949 -9.05 -36.97 -27.26
C THR A 949 -9.71 -36.10 -28.32
N ALA A 950 -11.04 -36.20 -28.46
CA ALA A 950 -11.80 -35.37 -29.39
C ALA A 950 -11.79 -33.89 -29.01
N ALA A 951 -11.88 -33.61 -27.70
CA ALA A 951 -11.87 -32.24 -27.20
C ALA A 951 -10.50 -31.56 -27.35
N ILE A 952 -9.40 -32.28 -27.12
CA ILE A 952 -8.04 -31.76 -27.32
C ILE A 952 -7.86 -31.33 -28.79
N ALA A 953 -8.19 -32.19 -29.74
CA ALA A 953 -8.05 -31.89 -31.17
C ALA A 953 -8.87 -30.68 -31.59
N ARG A 954 -10.04 -30.50 -30.98
CA ARG A 954 -10.92 -29.36 -31.27
C ARG A 954 -10.39 -28.08 -30.63
N ALA A 955 -9.94 -28.10 -29.37
CA ALA A 955 -9.36 -26.94 -28.69
C ALA A 955 -8.06 -26.46 -29.37
N GLU A 956 -7.24 -27.38 -29.87
CA GLU A 956 -6.06 -27.05 -30.69
C GLU A 956 -6.48 -26.40 -32.03
N ALA A 957 -7.52 -26.91 -32.69
CA ALA A 957 -8.03 -26.29 -33.91
C ALA A 957 -8.61 -24.89 -33.70
N ALA A 958 -9.12 -24.61 -32.51
CA ALA A 958 -9.59 -23.29 -32.08
C ALA A 958 -8.44 -22.36 -31.63
N GLY A 959 -7.19 -22.78 -31.65
CA GLY A 959 -6.04 -22.00 -31.27
C GLY A 959 -5.85 -21.82 -29.76
N LEU A 960 -6.52 -22.60 -28.92
CA LEU A 960 -6.34 -22.57 -27.48
C LEU A 960 -5.02 -23.26 -27.10
N THR A 961 -4.29 -22.68 -26.15
CA THR A 961 -2.99 -23.23 -25.70
C THR A 961 -3.08 -23.95 -24.36
N GLU A 962 -3.83 -23.45 -23.43
CA GLU A 962 -3.94 -23.98 -22.07
C GLU A 962 -4.92 -25.17 -21.97
N ALA A 963 -6.12 -25.02 -22.54
CA ALA A 963 -7.14 -26.05 -22.50
C ALA A 963 -6.68 -27.43 -23.06
N PRO A 964 -5.98 -27.52 -24.21
CA PRO A 964 -5.44 -28.79 -24.69
C PRO A 964 -4.46 -29.46 -23.72
N ARG A 965 -3.60 -28.66 -23.06
CA ARG A 965 -2.64 -29.16 -22.07
C ARG A 965 -3.35 -29.76 -20.86
N VAL A 966 -4.32 -29.03 -20.27
CA VAL A 966 -5.09 -29.48 -19.09
C VAL A 966 -5.89 -30.75 -19.42
N LEU A 967 -6.54 -30.83 -20.60
CA LEU A 967 -7.28 -31.99 -21.04
C LEU A 967 -6.35 -33.19 -21.30
N ALA A 968 -5.15 -32.99 -21.84
CA ALA A 968 -4.17 -34.03 -22.07
C ALA A 968 -3.63 -34.62 -20.76
N GLU A 969 -3.34 -33.80 -19.77
CA GLU A 969 -2.95 -34.21 -18.42
C GLU A 969 -4.04 -35.07 -17.75
N LEU A 970 -5.30 -34.67 -17.87
CA LEU A 970 -6.43 -35.44 -17.35
C LEU A 970 -6.57 -36.77 -18.07
N ARG A 971 -6.42 -36.78 -19.41
CA ARG A 971 -6.48 -38.01 -20.22
C ARG A 971 -5.41 -39.00 -19.78
N GLY A 972 -4.16 -38.59 -19.55
CA GLY A 972 -3.08 -39.44 -19.04
C GLY A 972 -3.44 -40.04 -17.69
N ARG A 973 -3.93 -39.23 -16.75
CA ARG A 973 -4.37 -39.71 -15.42
C ARG A 973 -5.47 -40.78 -15.51
N ILE A 974 -6.48 -40.56 -16.34
CA ILE A 974 -7.60 -41.52 -16.51
C ILE A 974 -7.16 -42.78 -17.28
N ALA A 975 -6.23 -42.68 -18.24
CA ALA A 975 -5.68 -43.81 -18.97
C ALA A 975 -4.76 -44.69 -18.11
N GLY A 976 -4.27 -44.20 -16.98
CA GLY A 976 -3.33 -44.89 -16.09
C GLY A 976 -1.87 -44.80 -16.56
N ASP A 977 -1.53 -43.78 -17.37
CA ASP A 977 -0.19 -43.51 -17.87
C ASP A 977 0.63 -42.63 -16.87
#